data_4668d25b25ce5f10db1484ca67fcfef2
#
_entry.id   4668d25b25ce5f10db1484ca67fcfef2
#
_cell.length_a   1.000
_cell.length_b   1.000
_cell.length_c   1.000
_cell.angle_alpha   90.00
_cell.angle_beta   90.00
_cell.angle_gamma   90.00
#
_symmetry.space_group_name_H-M   'P 1'
#
loop_
_entity.id
_entity.type
_entity.pdbx_description
1 polymer ?
#
loop_
_entity_poly.entity_id
_entity_poly.type
_entity_poly.pdbx_seq_one_letter_code
_entity_poly.pdbx_strand_id
1 'polypeptide(L)'
;AGLLAQAATGPDQSAAAAPSAATLQEIVVTGIRGSLERSLQIKKESIGVVDAISAESIGNFPDASLGAALERIPGITVDRGAVSGTGGAPISTGNASSITIRGFGGDFVETLVDGRQQASAATNSRQFDYASMGSDFVGEIDVHKTPDFSLSGGDIGGTVNIKLPTPFDNPGFHASGLYSESDASNDGQATPEFGGLVSDTFADNTIGILVDGEYDDQRTDEHHLSMAGWEGTYLNSCQMAGGPACTPASGAPADYSEANSNIGTSTTPKNTAPSWFIQDYALYNDRTDERRKTGRAVLQWHPNDALMVTLNDNYSDDRILSDRSEYSLWFTGSDLYNVQTDANGTVTNFDYDGEPTDFDADVDGSYIKNNELGANVLWVVNDDWTAELDVDQSGSWLNPEGQISNIDADAGYGPSSATPEALGYPNSFTGQGVTVPGGNSIPYEATWGPNGDKANVLGLNPLILGSHVFPIQYQHDDDYINEAQLGVTWHSGATQIRFGGQVSNDNLHQWAYDDFYNNGWQVFSGYGSPSGNTGGVALPGSLFSGGISTSNFFPGWSGNGLQPSSILEYNPWSVYNYLVGLPLSTPGVNPGAISTGAPYTGGAIPIAFDPTSYGSVLQKQYAPYFTISHAFDVGSKTLNSELALRYNRTENTTGAIYAPLTGLTISTSDHTNEVPTYGTAAGQTTTNSYGYFLPSLDLNFMALDDLKVRFDASRTETQPPINYITPSATISGTRVGQLTASTNNPYLLPYLSNNLDLGAEWYYSQGSYAAVDGYFKHVSQFPELQTTHLSFPGVTDPSTGNLAVFTDTEYLNGPSANVDGVELTWQQMLPLGFGYTLNANVMHSNATFNPYVYTNQFALPGVGNSVNGQFFYQAHGFQARVAVNWQATQFLVFGQQQNGSSTGTEPTFLNSTTEVDFSSSYEINRYMTVFLEALNLNDAEYVTHGRFDNQILDIIDYGRTFTLGVRAKF
;
A
#
# COMPACT_ATOMS: atom_id res chain seq x y z
N ALA A 1 32.02 -26.62 57.63
CA ALA A 1 32.63 -25.96 58.77
C ALA A 1 33.61 -24.91 58.22
N GLY A 2 33.32 -23.65 58.12
CA GLY A 2 32.97 -22.75 59.15
C GLY A 2 33.99 -21.61 59.24
N LEU A 3 33.51 -20.42 59.26
CA LEU A 3 34.06 -19.15 59.82
C LEU A 3 34.84 -18.19 58.93
N LEU A 4 34.16 -17.08 58.55
CA LEU A 4 34.43 -15.68 59.02
C LEU A 4 35.89 -15.14 59.03
N ALA A 5 36.15 -14.15 58.22
CA ALA A 5 36.87 -12.95 58.65
C ALA A 5 36.44 -11.72 57.83
N GLN A 6 36.10 -10.69 58.56
CA GLN A 6 35.68 -9.35 58.19
C GLN A 6 36.88 -8.44 58.03
N ALA A 7 36.83 -7.48 57.14
CA ALA A 7 37.29 -6.12 57.18
C ALA A 7 38.24 -5.72 56.02
N ALA A 8 37.86 -4.76 55.24
CA ALA A 8 38.20 -3.34 55.42
C ALA A 8 37.86 -2.57 54.15
N THR A 9 37.19 -1.51 54.33
CA THR A 9 36.71 -0.50 53.39
C THR A 9 37.83 0.27 52.70
N GLY A 10 37.82 0.32 51.39
CA GLY A 10 38.48 1.34 50.55
C GLY A 10 37.49 1.73 49.48
N PRO A 11 37.42 2.99 49.00
CA PRO A 11 36.41 3.42 48.04
C PRO A 11 36.74 2.80 46.67
N ASP A 12 35.86 1.90 46.23
CA ASP A 12 35.88 1.39 44.87
C ASP A 12 35.52 2.51 43.92
N GLN A 13 36.44 2.87 43.05
CA GLN A 13 36.18 3.51 41.80
C GLN A 13 35.31 2.52 41.00
N SER A 14 34.05 2.87 40.74
CA SER A 14 33.27 2.21 39.73
C SER A 14 33.89 2.53 38.36
N ALA A 15 34.75 1.67 37.88
CA ALA A 15 35.08 1.61 36.47
C ALA A 15 33.75 1.40 35.73
N ALA A 16 33.43 2.32 34.82
CA ALA A 16 32.40 2.09 33.85
C ALA A 16 32.71 0.76 33.17
N ALA A 17 31.83 -0.21 33.29
CA ALA A 17 31.99 -1.48 32.61
C ALA A 17 32.05 -1.18 31.11
N ALA A 18 33.16 -1.60 30.48
CA ALA A 18 33.19 -1.76 29.04
C ALA A 18 31.96 -2.56 28.61
N PRO A 19 31.28 -2.25 27.49
CA PRO A 19 30.27 -3.14 26.96
C PRO A 19 30.94 -4.49 26.78
N SER A 20 30.60 -5.46 27.63
CA SER A 20 30.99 -6.84 27.46
C SER A 20 30.52 -7.24 26.05
N ALA A 21 31.36 -7.99 25.33
CA ALA A 21 30.93 -8.82 24.22
C ALA A 21 29.59 -9.38 24.61
N ALA A 22 28.54 -9.10 23.79
CA ALA A 22 27.15 -9.26 24.15
C ALA A 22 26.99 -10.54 25.00
N THR A 23 26.83 -10.36 26.28
CA THR A 23 26.33 -11.43 27.13
C THR A 23 24.96 -11.66 26.63
N LEU A 24 24.74 -12.81 25.94
CA LEU A 24 23.44 -13.30 25.55
C LEU A 24 22.56 -13.23 26.79
N GLN A 25 21.76 -12.18 26.90
CA GLN A 25 20.79 -12.07 27.97
C GLN A 25 19.69 -13.05 27.61
N GLU A 26 19.54 -14.04 28.48
CA GLU A 26 18.36 -14.91 28.45
C GLU A 26 17.10 -14.04 28.34
N ILE A 27 16.44 -14.07 27.17
CA ILE A 27 15.22 -13.32 26.93
C ILE A 27 14.09 -14.12 27.59
N VAL A 28 13.98 -14.06 28.89
CA VAL A 28 12.79 -14.51 29.63
C VAL A 28 11.87 -13.30 29.76
N VAL A 29 11.36 -12.81 28.64
CA VAL A 29 10.23 -11.87 28.63
C VAL A 29 8.98 -12.71 28.82
N THR A 30 8.16 -12.40 29.82
CA THR A 30 6.92 -13.12 30.09
C THR A 30 5.76 -12.14 30.20
N GLY A 31 4.88 -12.14 29.18
CA GLY A 31 3.65 -11.37 29.11
C GLY A 31 3.83 -9.86 28.88
N ILE A 32 2.71 -9.15 28.83
CA ILE A 32 2.60 -7.74 28.43
C ILE A 32 3.58 -6.82 29.19
N ARG A 33 3.68 -6.97 30.52
CA ARG A 33 4.54 -6.10 31.33
C ARG A 33 6.02 -6.30 31.04
N GLY A 34 6.43 -7.57 30.84
CA GLY A 34 7.82 -7.89 30.49
C GLY A 34 8.20 -7.35 29.10
N SER A 35 7.34 -7.50 28.13
CA SER A 35 7.50 -6.93 26.77
C SER A 35 7.65 -5.41 26.83
N LEU A 36 6.78 -4.70 27.53
CA LEU A 36 6.85 -3.24 27.68
C LEU A 36 8.10 -2.77 28.47
N GLU A 37 8.56 -3.52 29.48
CA GLU A 37 9.81 -3.19 30.20
C GLU A 37 11.02 -3.35 29.30
N ARG A 38 11.07 -4.41 28.46
CA ARG A 38 12.14 -4.63 27.50
C ARG A 38 12.15 -3.55 26.42
N SER A 39 11.02 -3.27 25.80
CA SER A 39 10.88 -2.19 24.80
C SER A 39 11.35 -0.84 25.36
N LEU A 40 10.99 -0.54 26.62
CA LEU A 40 11.45 0.65 27.33
C LEU A 40 12.96 0.66 27.57
N GLN A 41 13.56 -0.49 27.85
CA GLN A 41 15.02 -0.60 28.03
C GLN A 41 15.75 -0.34 26.71
N ILE A 42 15.29 -0.91 25.59
CA ILE A 42 15.85 -0.66 24.25
C ILE A 42 15.83 0.84 23.95
N LYS A 43 14.66 1.49 24.11
CA LYS A 43 14.52 2.94 23.94
C LYS A 43 15.50 3.71 24.83
N LYS A 44 15.61 3.35 26.09
CA LYS A 44 16.49 4.03 27.05
C LYS A 44 17.97 3.87 26.71
N GLU A 45 18.39 2.70 26.21
CA GLU A 45 19.79 2.40 25.91
C GLU A 45 20.23 2.95 24.54
N SER A 46 19.33 3.10 23.59
CA SER A 46 19.60 3.62 22.25
C SER A 46 20.21 5.02 22.28
N ILE A 47 21.10 5.30 21.33
CA ILE A 47 21.71 6.63 21.14
C ILE A 47 20.72 7.54 20.38
N GLY A 48 20.22 7.11 19.23
CA GLY A 48 19.20 7.82 18.46
C GLY A 48 17.78 7.75 19.06
N VAL A 49 16.80 8.30 18.39
CA VAL A 49 15.38 8.19 18.75
C VAL A 49 14.86 6.85 18.21
N VAL A 50 14.73 5.88 19.10
CA VAL A 50 14.30 4.51 18.78
C VAL A 50 13.11 4.16 19.64
N ASP A 51 12.08 3.57 19.04
CA ASP A 51 10.98 2.89 19.72
C ASP A 51 11.06 1.39 19.37
N ALA A 52 10.62 0.52 20.27
CA ALA A 52 10.69 -0.92 20.08
C ALA A 52 9.41 -1.62 20.53
N ILE A 53 9.13 -2.76 19.90
CA ILE A 53 8.12 -3.73 20.31
C ILE A 53 8.83 -5.07 20.50
N SER A 54 8.74 -5.64 21.69
CA SER A 54 9.34 -6.96 21.98
C SER A 54 8.27 -8.01 22.15
N ALA A 55 8.52 -9.23 21.69
CA ALA A 55 7.65 -10.37 21.91
C ALA A 55 7.35 -10.59 23.40
N GLU A 56 6.17 -11.06 23.73
CA GLU A 56 5.78 -11.40 25.11
C GLU A 56 6.42 -12.72 25.56
N SER A 57 6.67 -13.62 24.64
CA SER A 57 7.46 -14.85 24.78
C SER A 57 7.75 -15.41 23.36
N ILE A 58 8.64 -16.40 23.23
CA ILE A 58 8.90 -17.06 21.95
C ILE A 58 7.57 -17.63 21.39
N GLY A 59 7.24 -17.29 20.16
CA GLY A 59 5.97 -17.68 19.52
C GLY A 59 4.75 -16.95 20.09
N ASN A 60 4.93 -15.76 20.62
CA ASN A 60 3.84 -14.93 21.13
C ASN A 60 4.18 -13.44 20.97
N PHE A 61 4.07 -12.96 19.73
CA PHE A 61 4.12 -11.53 19.45
C PHE A 61 2.81 -10.87 19.92
N PRO A 62 2.82 -9.61 20.38
CA PRO A 62 1.65 -9.02 21.04
C PRO A 62 0.44 -8.77 20.14
N ASP A 63 0.57 -8.90 18.83
CA ASP A 63 -0.47 -8.60 17.83
C ASP A 63 -0.54 -9.63 16.72
N ALA A 64 -1.72 -9.79 16.14
CA ALA A 64 -1.98 -10.71 15.04
C ALA A 64 -1.25 -10.31 13.73
N SER A 65 -0.94 -9.03 13.53
CA SER A 65 -0.15 -8.56 12.38
C SER A 65 0.94 -7.58 12.79
N LEU A 66 2.03 -7.54 12.02
CA LEU A 66 3.15 -6.62 12.25
C LEU A 66 2.74 -5.16 12.08
N GLY A 67 1.91 -4.85 11.09
CA GLY A 67 1.39 -3.51 10.87
C GLY A 67 0.56 -3.00 12.06
N ALA A 68 -0.36 -3.81 12.58
CA ALA A 68 -1.16 -3.46 13.76
C ALA A 68 -0.31 -3.25 15.02
N ALA A 69 0.78 -4.03 15.16
CA ALA A 69 1.73 -3.83 16.25
C ALA A 69 2.44 -2.47 16.14
N LEU A 70 2.88 -2.10 14.94
CA LEU A 70 3.60 -0.84 14.68
C LEU A 70 2.73 0.40 14.94
N GLU A 71 1.42 0.32 14.75
CA GLU A 71 0.48 1.41 15.03
C GLU A 71 0.50 1.89 16.51
N ARG A 72 1.02 1.06 17.43
CA ARG A 72 1.20 1.43 18.85
C ARG A 72 2.38 2.33 19.13
N ILE A 73 3.26 2.53 18.15
CA ILE A 73 4.41 3.42 18.27
C ILE A 73 3.96 4.85 17.96
N PRO A 74 4.33 5.86 18.79
CA PRO A 74 3.97 7.24 18.51
C PRO A 74 4.49 7.68 17.13
N GLY A 75 3.67 8.42 16.39
CA GLY A 75 4.01 8.92 15.05
C GLY A 75 3.93 7.89 13.94
N ILE A 76 3.45 6.67 14.21
CA ILE A 76 3.11 5.69 13.17
C ILE A 76 1.60 5.66 12.97
N THR A 77 1.18 5.62 11.72
CA THR A 77 -0.18 5.27 11.27
C THR A 77 -0.09 4.14 10.26
N VAL A 78 -1.15 3.35 10.15
CA VAL A 78 -1.21 2.23 9.21
C VAL A 78 -2.22 2.53 8.11
N ASP A 79 -1.97 1.98 6.94
CA ASP A 79 -2.92 1.92 5.85
C ASP A 79 -3.41 0.47 5.71
N ARG A 80 -4.73 0.30 5.78
CA ARG A 80 -5.46 -0.95 5.56
C ARG A 80 -6.12 -0.97 4.19
N GLY A 81 -5.88 0.08 3.41
CA GLY A 81 -6.29 0.16 2.02
C GLY A 81 -5.61 -0.94 1.22
N ALA A 82 -6.15 -1.16 0.07
CA ALA A 82 -5.80 -2.27 -0.79
C ALA A 82 -4.32 -2.36 -1.13
N VAL A 83 -3.79 -3.54 -1.08
CA VAL A 83 -2.54 -3.91 -1.78
C VAL A 83 -2.79 -3.74 -3.28
N SER A 84 -1.83 -3.20 -3.99
CA SER A 84 -1.94 -3.02 -5.44
C SER A 84 -2.29 -4.34 -6.13
N GLY A 85 -3.54 -4.47 -6.54
CA GLY A 85 -4.01 -5.59 -7.36
C GLY A 85 -3.38 -5.56 -8.74
N THR A 86 -3.21 -6.70 -9.34
CA THR A 86 -2.57 -6.89 -10.64
C THR A 86 -3.60 -6.80 -11.77
N GLY A 87 -4.16 -5.64 -12.01
CA GLY A 87 -4.91 -5.46 -13.27
C GLY A 87 -6.26 -4.81 -13.21
N GLY A 88 -6.77 -4.54 -12.05
CA GLY A 88 -8.08 -3.90 -11.92
C GLY A 88 -8.20 -3.10 -10.65
N ALA A 89 -9.05 -3.51 -9.79
CA ALA A 89 -9.20 -2.92 -8.49
C ALA A 89 -8.16 -3.49 -7.52
N PRO A 90 -7.75 -2.69 -6.56
CA PRO A 90 -6.87 -3.13 -5.50
C PRO A 90 -7.53 -4.25 -4.69
N ILE A 91 -6.76 -5.30 -4.34
CA ILE A 91 -7.21 -6.37 -3.46
C ILE A 91 -6.96 -5.92 -2.02
N SER A 92 -7.98 -5.96 -1.17
CA SER A 92 -7.85 -5.70 0.25
C SER A 92 -8.05 -6.98 1.05
N THR A 93 -7.32 -7.12 2.15
CA THR A 93 -7.50 -8.20 3.12
C THR A 93 -7.92 -7.65 4.49
N GLY A 94 -8.11 -6.32 4.60
CA GLY A 94 -8.33 -5.64 5.88
C GLY A 94 -7.08 -5.60 6.78
N ASN A 95 -5.99 -6.26 6.38
CA ASN A 95 -4.74 -6.27 7.12
C ASN A 95 -3.95 -4.96 6.90
N ALA A 96 -3.19 -4.54 7.91
CA ALA A 96 -2.29 -3.39 7.79
C ALA A 96 -1.07 -3.79 6.96
N SER A 97 -1.10 -3.50 5.66
CA SER A 97 -0.05 -3.82 4.70
C SER A 97 1.07 -2.78 4.67
N SER A 98 0.75 -1.54 4.99
CA SER A 98 1.66 -0.39 4.87
C SER A 98 1.63 0.51 6.10
N ILE A 99 2.75 1.19 6.36
CA ILE A 99 2.87 2.12 7.47
C ILE A 99 3.35 3.50 7.02
N THR A 100 3.02 4.50 7.82
CA THR A 100 3.52 5.87 7.67
C THR A 100 4.21 6.28 8.97
N ILE A 101 5.43 6.79 8.88
CA ILE A 101 6.18 7.30 10.02
C ILE A 101 6.31 8.82 9.90
N ARG A 102 5.76 9.59 10.88
CA ARG A 102 5.82 11.06 10.90
C ARG A 102 5.34 11.71 9.59
N GLY A 103 4.30 11.14 8.97
CA GLY A 103 3.70 11.62 7.72
C GLY A 103 4.44 11.18 6.45
N PHE A 104 5.38 10.27 6.53
CA PHE A 104 6.07 9.70 5.39
C PHE A 104 5.67 8.24 5.23
N GLY A 105 4.93 7.93 4.14
CA GLY A 105 4.36 6.60 3.87
C GLY A 105 5.38 5.60 3.31
N GLY A 106 4.89 4.45 2.88
CA GLY A 106 5.66 3.25 2.59
C GLY A 106 6.95 3.41 1.79
N ASP A 107 6.95 4.16 0.69
CA ASP A 107 8.15 4.41 -0.11
C ASP A 107 9.22 5.26 0.61
N PHE A 108 8.90 5.86 1.75
CA PHE A 108 9.82 6.65 2.58
C PHE A 108 10.27 5.94 3.85
N VAL A 109 9.88 4.67 4.01
CA VAL A 109 10.21 3.85 5.18
C VAL A 109 11.03 2.65 4.72
N GLU A 110 12.27 2.57 5.18
CA GLU A 110 13.11 1.40 4.93
C GLU A 110 12.75 0.30 5.94
N THR A 111 12.45 -0.90 5.44
CA THR A 111 12.21 -2.06 6.29
C THR A 111 13.31 -3.09 6.09
N LEU A 112 13.88 -3.53 7.21
CA LEU A 112 14.94 -4.52 7.28
C LEU A 112 14.45 -5.74 8.06
N VAL A 113 14.92 -6.92 7.67
CA VAL A 113 14.81 -8.15 8.47
C VAL A 113 16.21 -8.56 8.90
N ASP A 114 16.45 -8.63 10.20
CA ASP A 114 17.78 -8.88 10.78
C ASP A 114 18.89 -7.95 10.24
N GLY A 115 18.53 -6.68 9.94
CA GLY A 115 19.43 -5.65 9.42
C GLY A 115 19.68 -5.70 7.91
N ARG A 116 18.93 -6.49 7.15
CA ARG A 116 19.09 -6.73 5.70
C ARG A 116 17.93 -6.15 4.92
N GLN A 117 18.20 -5.58 3.75
CA GLN A 117 17.18 -5.07 2.83
C GLN A 117 16.36 -6.23 2.26
N GLN A 118 15.05 -6.00 2.10
CA GLN A 118 14.14 -7.00 1.57
C GLN A 118 13.73 -6.67 0.15
N ALA A 119 13.81 -7.66 -0.74
CA ALA A 119 13.26 -7.56 -2.07
C ALA A 119 11.73 -7.48 -2.00
N SER A 120 11.13 -6.70 -2.90
CA SER A 120 9.68 -6.50 -2.98
C SER A 120 9.19 -6.64 -4.42
N ALA A 121 8.31 -7.59 -4.67
CA ALA A 121 7.59 -7.72 -5.95
C ALA A 121 6.29 -6.89 -5.96
N ALA A 122 6.16 -5.89 -5.08
CA ALA A 122 5.05 -4.96 -5.12
C ALA A 122 5.13 -4.10 -6.38
N THR A 123 4.09 -4.09 -7.18
CA THR A 123 4.03 -3.37 -8.45
C THR A 123 4.34 -1.89 -8.26
N ASN A 124 5.38 -1.42 -8.94
CA ASN A 124 5.79 0.00 -8.96
C ASN A 124 6.19 0.63 -7.61
N SER A 125 6.35 -0.15 -6.55
CA SER A 125 6.71 0.33 -5.20
C SER A 125 7.92 -0.42 -4.64
N ARG A 126 8.67 0.23 -3.75
CA ARG A 126 9.73 -0.37 -2.91
C ARG A 126 9.25 -0.72 -1.51
N GLN A 127 7.98 -0.52 -1.28
CA GLN A 127 7.36 -0.70 0.01
C GLN A 127 7.40 -2.17 0.45
N PHE A 128 7.76 -2.38 1.70
CA PHE A 128 7.62 -3.69 2.34
C PHE A 128 6.15 -3.94 2.69
N ASP A 129 5.64 -5.09 2.32
CA ASP A 129 4.30 -5.53 2.70
C ASP A 129 4.34 -6.24 4.06
N TYR A 130 3.84 -5.55 5.10
CA TYR A 130 3.79 -6.09 6.46
C TYR A 130 2.76 -7.21 6.63
N ALA A 131 1.81 -7.36 5.71
CA ALA A 131 0.86 -8.47 5.72
C ALA A 131 1.49 -9.78 5.21
N SER A 132 2.53 -9.70 4.36
CA SER A 132 3.19 -10.89 3.79
C SER A 132 4.02 -11.71 4.78
N MET A 133 4.23 -11.21 6.01
CA MET A 133 5.04 -11.84 7.05
C MET A 133 4.23 -12.11 8.31
N GLY A 134 4.22 -13.38 8.77
CA GLY A 134 3.59 -13.76 10.03
C GLY A 134 4.24 -13.10 11.25
N SER A 135 3.44 -12.74 12.23
CA SER A 135 3.92 -12.07 13.45
C SER A 135 4.39 -13.02 14.55
N ASP A 136 3.91 -14.26 14.60
CA ASP A 136 4.03 -15.15 15.75
C ASP A 136 5.47 -15.48 16.15
N PHE A 137 6.39 -15.58 15.19
CA PHE A 137 7.79 -15.93 15.45
C PHE A 137 8.73 -14.74 15.34
N VAL A 138 8.22 -13.51 15.37
CA VAL A 138 9.03 -12.29 15.48
C VAL A 138 9.49 -12.10 16.93
N GLY A 139 10.78 -11.77 17.14
CA GLY A 139 11.34 -11.53 18.45
C GLY A 139 11.21 -10.09 18.93
N GLU A 140 11.49 -9.16 18.03
CA GLU A 140 11.56 -7.73 18.32
C GLU A 140 11.41 -6.91 17.03
N ILE A 141 10.80 -5.73 17.14
CA ILE A 141 10.80 -4.74 16.05
C ILE A 141 11.37 -3.45 16.62
N ASP A 142 12.41 -2.91 16.01
CA ASP A 142 12.95 -1.61 16.32
C ASP A 142 12.57 -0.60 15.23
N VAL A 143 12.08 0.56 15.64
CA VAL A 143 11.78 1.68 14.75
C VAL A 143 12.73 2.83 15.04
N HIS A 144 13.68 3.03 14.14
CA HIS A 144 14.66 4.10 14.17
C HIS A 144 14.06 5.33 13.48
N LYS A 145 13.68 6.35 14.26
CA LYS A 145 13.16 7.63 13.75
C LYS A 145 14.26 8.62 13.39
N THR A 146 15.46 8.38 13.90
CA THR A 146 16.72 9.03 13.51
C THR A 146 17.66 7.96 12.94
N PRO A 147 18.54 8.31 11.98
CA PRO A 147 19.32 7.29 11.26
C PRO A 147 20.39 6.62 12.14
N ASP A 148 20.53 5.32 12.01
CA ASP A 148 21.73 4.56 12.44
C ASP A 148 22.52 4.17 11.18
N PHE A 149 23.56 4.94 10.85
CA PHE A 149 24.35 4.71 9.63
C PHE A 149 25.21 3.44 9.67
N SER A 150 25.29 2.75 10.78
CA SER A 150 25.90 1.43 10.87
C SER A 150 24.93 0.30 10.47
N LEU A 151 23.63 0.59 10.48
CA LEU A 151 22.57 -0.33 10.09
C LEU A 151 22.18 -0.11 8.63
N SER A 152 21.81 1.13 8.27
CA SER A 152 21.36 1.46 6.93
C SER A 152 21.60 2.93 6.55
N GLY A 153 21.13 3.36 5.38
CA GLY A 153 21.13 4.78 4.96
C GLY A 153 20.13 5.64 5.72
N GLY A 154 19.12 5.03 6.29
CA GLY A 154 17.99 5.67 6.96
C GLY A 154 17.14 6.47 5.99
N ASP A 155 15.94 5.98 5.69
CA ASP A 155 14.97 6.73 4.89
C ASP A 155 14.40 7.94 5.62
N ILE A 156 13.73 8.82 4.88
CA ILE A 156 13.20 10.09 5.41
C ILE A 156 12.15 9.85 6.49
N GLY A 157 11.30 8.85 6.37
CA GLY A 157 10.36 8.44 7.40
C GLY A 157 11.09 7.86 8.60
N GLY A 158 11.93 6.89 8.35
CA GLY A 158 12.71 6.13 9.34
C GLY A 158 13.06 4.74 8.84
N THR A 159 13.67 3.93 9.71
CA THR A 159 14.00 2.54 9.43
C THR A 159 13.30 1.63 10.42
N VAL A 160 12.60 0.63 9.94
CA VAL A 160 12.02 -0.47 10.73
C VAL A 160 12.93 -1.67 10.61
N ASN A 161 13.41 -2.22 11.72
CA ASN A 161 14.21 -3.43 11.73
C ASN A 161 13.48 -4.54 12.49
N ILE A 162 13.02 -5.56 11.76
CA ILE A 162 12.37 -6.76 12.29
C ILE A 162 13.47 -7.75 12.66
N LYS A 163 13.52 -8.16 13.93
CA LYS A 163 14.50 -9.10 14.44
C LYS A 163 13.86 -10.44 14.72
N LEU A 164 14.41 -11.47 14.13
CA LEU A 164 13.94 -12.85 14.26
C LEU A 164 14.79 -13.60 15.29
N PRO A 165 14.19 -14.47 16.14
CA PRO A 165 14.92 -15.19 17.18
C PRO A 165 15.96 -16.16 16.58
N THR A 166 17.08 -16.31 17.26
CA THR A 166 18.14 -17.25 16.90
C THR A 166 18.34 -18.32 17.98
N PRO A 167 18.98 -19.46 17.68
CA PRO A 167 19.15 -20.55 18.67
C PRO A 167 19.88 -20.12 19.94
N PHE A 168 20.85 -19.20 19.83
CA PHE A 168 21.62 -18.80 21.02
C PHE A 168 20.96 -17.67 21.84
N ASP A 169 19.85 -17.09 21.36
CA ASP A 169 19.05 -16.16 22.18
C ASP A 169 18.41 -16.90 23.36
N ASN A 170 18.11 -18.20 23.19
CA ASN A 170 17.56 -19.06 24.22
C ASN A 170 18.20 -20.46 24.14
N PRO A 171 19.40 -20.67 24.77
CA PRO A 171 20.10 -21.93 24.67
C PRO A 171 19.37 -23.11 25.31
N GLY A 172 19.55 -24.32 24.74
CA GLY A 172 18.88 -25.55 25.14
C GLY A 172 17.70 -25.90 24.23
N PHE A 173 17.00 -26.96 24.58
CA PHE A 173 15.84 -27.40 23.79
C PHE A 173 14.61 -26.55 24.11
N HIS A 174 14.04 -25.94 23.08
CA HIS A 174 12.76 -25.21 23.12
C HIS A 174 11.89 -25.63 21.96
N ALA A 175 10.61 -25.80 22.22
CA ALA A 175 9.61 -26.04 21.19
C ALA A 175 8.34 -25.24 21.50
N SER A 176 7.77 -24.63 20.51
CA SER A 176 6.44 -23.98 20.61
C SER A 176 5.56 -24.41 19.45
N GLY A 177 4.26 -24.37 19.65
CA GLY A 177 3.27 -24.62 18.62
C GLY A 177 2.04 -23.77 18.84
N LEU A 178 1.39 -23.39 17.75
CA LEU A 178 0.18 -22.59 17.68
C LEU A 178 -0.88 -23.34 16.88
N TYR A 179 -2.12 -23.26 17.32
CA TYR A 179 -3.30 -23.50 16.53
C TYR A 179 -4.36 -22.47 16.87
N SER A 180 -4.93 -21.84 15.85
CA SER A 180 -6.05 -20.90 15.99
C SER A 180 -7.07 -21.08 14.88
N GLU A 181 -8.26 -20.55 15.10
CA GLU A 181 -9.30 -20.37 14.10
C GLU A 181 -9.76 -18.89 14.14
N SER A 182 -9.79 -18.26 12.99
CA SER A 182 -10.27 -16.90 12.79
C SER A 182 -11.58 -16.90 12.00
N ASP A 183 -12.51 -16.02 12.37
CA ASP A 183 -13.81 -15.84 11.73
C ASP A 183 -14.06 -14.34 11.52
N ALA A 184 -14.16 -13.92 10.25
CA ALA A 184 -14.58 -12.59 9.87
C ALA A 184 -16.11 -12.50 9.88
N SER A 185 -16.66 -11.49 10.56
CA SER A 185 -18.12 -11.37 10.80
C SER A 185 -18.96 -11.31 9.52
N ASN A 186 -18.38 -10.84 8.43
CA ASN A 186 -19.07 -10.72 7.14
C ASN A 186 -19.03 -12.05 6.35
N ASP A 187 -17.94 -12.85 6.45
CA ASP A 187 -17.84 -14.17 5.80
C ASP A 187 -18.53 -15.29 6.61
N GLY A 188 -18.36 -15.27 7.94
CA GLY A 188 -18.96 -16.26 8.84
C GLY A 188 -18.42 -17.67 8.66
N GLN A 189 -17.20 -17.84 8.15
CA GLN A 189 -16.48 -19.09 7.99
C GLN A 189 -15.17 -19.08 8.76
N ALA A 190 -15.04 -19.97 9.74
CA ALA A 190 -13.80 -20.09 10.48
C ALA A 190 -12.69 -20.71 9.64
N THR A 191 -11.51 -20.10 9.65
CA THR A 191 -10.32 -20.53 8.91
C THR A 191 -9.16 -20.80 9.86
N PRO A 192 -8.34 -21.83 9.58
CA PRO A 192 -7.30 -22.28 10.50
C PRO A 192 -5.96 -21.58 10.26
N GLU A 193 -5.28 -21.34 11.36
CA GLU A 193 -3.87 -21.01 11.43
C GLU A 193 -3.14 -22.07 12.27
N PHE A 194 -1.96 -22.49 11.85
CA PHE A 194 -1.10 -23.33 12.67
C PHE A 194 0.38 -23.05 12.40
N GLY A 195 1.15 -23.03 13.47
CA GLY A 195 2.57 -22.78 13.41
C GLY A 195 3.36 -23.58 14.43
N GLY A 196 4.65 -23.65 14.24
CA GLY A 196 5.55 -24.30 15.18
C GLY A 196 7.00 -23.87 15.03
N LEU A 197 7.70 -23.87 16.17
CA LEU A 197 9.11 -23.59 16.26
C LEU A 197 9.80 -24.66 17.09
N VAL A 198 10.96 -25.10 16.64
CA VAL A 198 11.86 -25.97 17.41
C VAL A 198 13.26 -25.39 17.34
N SER A 199 13.88 -25.21 18.52
CA SER A 199 15.26 -24.74 18.67
C SER A 199 15.99 -25.64 19.65
N ASP A 200 17.28 -25.92 19.37
CA ASP A 200 18.15 -26.63 20.32
C ASP A 200 19.62 -26.21 20.14
N THR A 201 20.38 -26.29 21.22
CA THR A 201 21.82 -26.05 21.22
C THR A 201 22.57 -27.30 21.64
N PHE A 202 23.64 -27.61 20.93
CA PHE A 202 24.42 -28.85 21.06
C PHE A 202 25.88 -28.56 21.32
N ALA A 203 26.66 -29.62 21.66
CA ALA A 203 28.10 -29.60 21.82
C ALA A 203 28.56 -28.47 22.79
N ASP A 204 28.01 -28.47 24.00
CA ASP A 204 28.27 -27.44 25.01
C ASP A 204 27.91 -26.01 24.52
N ASN A 205 26.79 -25.86 23.84
CA ASN A 205 26.29 -24.64 23.23
C ASN A 205 27.20 -24.02 22.16
N THR A 206 27.95 -24.84 21.44
CA THR A 206 28.77 -24.36 20.29
C THR A 206 28.07 -24.47 18.96
N ILE A 207 26.96 -25.22 18.86
CA ILE A 207 26.15 -25.36 17.67
C ILE A 207 24.69 -25.14 18.08
N GLY A 208 23.99 -24.25 17.40
CA GLY A 208 22.54 -24.00 17.55
C GLY A 208 21.80 -24.24 16.25
N ILE A 209 20.61 -24.82 16.31
CA ILE A 209 19.71 -25.02 15.19
C ILE A 209 18.32 -24.55 15.61
N LEU A 210 17.67 -23.75 14.75
CA LEU A 210 16.28 -23.36 14.88
C LEU A 210 15.57 -23.59 13.56
N VAL A 211 14.35 -24.15 13.62
CA VAL A 211 13.45 -24.24 12.48
C VAL A 211 12.07 -23.82 12.94
N ASP A 212 11.43 -22.94 12.20
CA ASP A 212 10.02 -22.58 12.39
C ASP A 212 9.27 -22.61 11.06
N GLY A 213 7.93 -22.56 11.17
CA GLY A 213 7.04 -22.47 10.02
C GLY A 213 5.61 -22.27 10.47
N GLU A 214 4.85 -21.60 9.61
CA GLU A 214 3.46 -21.22 9.82
C GLU A 214 2.64 -21.45 8.54
N TYR A 215 1.41 -21.83 8.72
CA TYR A 215 0.36 -21.83 7.71
C TYR A 215 -0.82 -21.03 8.24
N ASP A 216 -1.24 -20.05 7.49
CA ASP A 216 -2.37 -19.18 7.77
C ASP A 216 -3.34 -19.18 6.58
N ASP A 217 -4.62 -19.41 6.85
CA ASP A 217 -5.72 -19.34 5.90
C ASP A 217 -6.68 -18.27 6.43
N GLN A 218 -6.84 -17.18 5.70
CA GLN A 218 -7.73 -16.06 6.08
C GLN A 218 -8.77 -15.86 5.00
N ARG A 219 -10.00 -15.54 5.42
CA ARG A 219 -11.08 -15.14 4.52
C ARG A 219 -11.74 -13.89 5.02
N THR A 220 -12.00 -13.01 4.09
CA THR A 220 -12.80 -11.81 4.31
C THR A 220 -13.90 -11.72 3.27
N ASP A 221 -15.02 -11.12 3.65
CA ASP A 221 -16.12 -10.75 2.75
C ASP A 221 -16.35 -9.26 2.95
N GLU A 222 -15.90 -8.46 2.00
CA GLU A 222 -15.88 -7.01 2.10
C GLU A 222 -17.03 -6.39 1.32
N HIS A 223 -17.70 -5.42 1.94
CA HIS A 223 -18.74 -4.65 1.29
C HIS A 223 -18.17 -3.31 0.86
N HIS A 224 -18.23 -3.02 -0.42
CA HIS A 224 -17.69 -1.81 -1.00
C HIS A 224 -18.76 -0.94 -1.64
N LEU A 225 -18.61 0.39 -1.45
CA LEU A 225 -19.22 1.41 -2.26
C LEU A 225 -18.11 2.28 -2.83
N SER A 226 -18.01 2.37 -4.15
CA SER A 226 -16.97 3.15 -4.84
C SER A 226 -17.59 4.13 -5.83
N MET A 227 -16.98 5.32 -5.92
CA MET A 227 -17.37 6.35 -6.89
C MET A 227 -16.37 6.47 -8.03
N ALA A 228 -15.36 5.63 -8.09
CA ALA A 228 -14.21 5.64 -9.01
C ALA A 228 -13.55 7.02 -9.22
N GLY A 229 -14.26 8.12 -9.05
CA GLY A 229 -13.75 9.48 -9.09
C GLY A 229 -14.83 10.55 -9.13
N TRP A 230 -14.46 11.74 -8.69
CA TRP A 230 -15.25 12.98 -8.82
C TRP A 230 -14.66 13.83 -9.93
N GLU A 231 -15.29 13.84 -11.09
CA GLU A 231 -14.82 14.62 -12.22
C GLU A 231 -15.22 16.09 -12.11
N GLY A 232 -14.22 16.99 -12.11
CA GLY A 232 -14.44 18.43 -12.16
C GLY A 232 -14.59 18.93 -13.59
N THR A 233 -15.71 19.55 -13.91
CA THR A 233 -15.98 20.08 -15.25
C THR A 233 -16.79 21.37 -15.22
N TYR A 234 -16.78 22.10 -16.34
CA TYR A 234 -17.62 23.27 -16.55
C TYR A 234 -18.85 22.87 -17.38
N LEU A 235 -19.93 22.49 -16.69
CA LEU A 235 -21.20 22.12 -17.32
C LEU A 235 -21.83 23.31 -18.08
N ASN A 236 -22.65 23.01 -19.08
CA ASN A 236 -23.43 24.04 -19.75
C ASN A 236 -24.53 24.57 -18.81
N SER A 237 -24.83 25.85 -18.88
CA SER A 237 -25.85 26.45 -18.00
C SER A 237 -27.28 25.86 -18.20
N CYS A 238 -27.52 25.19 -19.32
CA CYS A 238 -28.79 24.50 -19.57
C CYS A 238 -28.89 23.14 -18.87
N GLN A 239 -27.76 22.55 -18.44
CA GLN A 239 -27.75 21.30 -17.69
C GLN A 239 -28.19 21.51 -16.24
N MET A 240 -28.08 22.74 -15.74
CA MET A 240 -28.38 23.06 -14.36
C MET A 240 -29.87 23.11 -14.09
N ALA A 241 -30.32 22.71 -12.92
CA ALA A 241 -31.69 22.80 -12.46
C ALA A 241 -32.26 24.25 -12.57
N GLY A 242 -33.36 24.41 -13.30
CA GLY A 242 -33.93 25.74 -13.56
C GLY A 242 -33.17 26.58 -14.59
N GLY A 243 -32.18 25.99 -15.28
CA GLY A 243 -31.42 26.62 -16.37
C GLY A 243 -32.30 26.86 -17.64
N PRO A 244 -31.73 27.61 -18.63
CA PRO A 244 -32.40 27.79 -19.93
C PRO A 244 -32.47 26.45 -20.68
N ALA A 245 -33.37 26.34 -21.67
CA ALA A 245 -33.39 25.20 -22.55
C ALA A 245 -32.05 25.05 -23.32
N CYS A 246 -31.56 23.81 -23.46
CA CYS A 246 -30.37 23.54 -24.23
C CYS A 246 -30.55 23.86 -25.71
N THR A 247 -29.52 24.40 -26.35
CA THR A 247 -29.49 24.70 -27.76
C THR A 247 -28.59 23.71 -28.45
N PRO A 248 -29.11 22.76 -29.25
CA PRO A 248 -28.31 21.76 -29.93
C PRO A 248 -27.22 22.37 -30.83
N ALA A 249 -26.05 21.75 -30.88
CA ALA A 249 -25.02 22.12 -31.84
C ALA A 249 -25.52 21.89 -33.29
N SER A 250 -25.01 22.66 -34.23
CA SER A 250 -25.38 22.47 -35.65
C SER A 250 -24.88 21.11 -36.14
N GLY A 251 -25.80 20.26 -36.59
CA GLY A 251 -25.52 18.90 -37.02
C GLY A 251 -25.79 17.81 -35.99
N ALA A 252 -26.35 18.17 -34.83
CA ALA A 252 -26.85 17.18 -33.88
C ALA A 252 -27.93 16.27 -34.53
N PRO A 253 -28.00 14.99 -34.13
CA PRO A 253 -29.04 14.07 -34.61
C PRO A 253 -30.44 14.63 -34.43
N ALA A 254 -31.36 14.19 -35.30
CA ALA A 254 -32.77 14.67 -35.31
C ALA A 254 -33.55 14.26 -34.05
N ASP A 255 -33.10 13.25 -33.36
CA ASP A 255 -33.63 12.63 -32.13
C ASP A 255 -33.06 13.20 -30.83
N TYR A 256 -32.35 14.33 -30.94
CA TYR A 256 -31.88 15.08 -29.78
C TYR A 256 -32.96 15.46 -28.76
N SER A 257 -34.22 15.29 -29.13
CA SER A 257 -35.38 15.58 -28.28
C SER A 257 -35.87 14.38 -27.46
N GLU A 258 -35.43 13.17 -27.76
CA GLU A 258 -35.95 11.94 -27.13
C GLU A 258 -35.01 11.38 -26.05
N ALA A 259 -33.74 11.53 -26.24
CA ALA A 259 -32.74 11.31 -25.17
C ALA A 259 -32.06 12.65 -24.91
N ASN A 260 -31.96 13.08 -23.69
CA ASN A 260 -31.12 14.22 -23.32
C ASN A 260 -29.65 13.93 -23.52
N SER A 261 -29.29 12.82 -24.16
CA SER A 261 -27.95 12.43 -24.52
C SER A 261 -27.25 13.54 -25.30
N ASN A 262 -25.98 13.74 -25.00
CA ASN A 262 -25.12 14.77 -25.60
C ASN A 262 -25.55 16.23 -25.33
N ILE A 263 -26.21 16.52 -24.20
CA ILE A 263 -26.51 17.89 -23.77
C ILE A 263 -25.24 18.72 -23.67
N GLY A 264 -24.11 18.11 -23.32
CA GLY A 264 -22.79 18.76 -23.27
C GLY A 264 -22.29 19.27 -24.63
N THR A 265 -22.86 18.82 -25.76
CA THR A 265 -22.60 19.38 -27.09
C THR A 265 -23.40 20.64 -27.41
N SER A 266 -24.27 21.08 -26.48
CA SER A 266 -25.05 22.32 -26.61
C SER A 266 -24.16 23.56 -26.85
N THR A 267 -24.63 24.47 -27.67
CA THR A 267 -24.00 25.80 -27.85
C THR A 267 -24.37 26.79 -26.76
N THR A 268 -25.14 26.39 -25.74
CA THR A 268 -25.44 27.18 -24.56
C THR A 268 -24.11 27.44 -23.78
N PRO A 269 -23.92 28.66 -23.26
CA PRO A 269 -22.68 28.97 -22.57
C PRO A 269 -22.44 28.06 -21.35
N LYS A 270 -21.18 27.66 -21.16
CA LYS A 270 -20.75 26.94 -19.96
C LYS A 270 -20.83 27.83 -18.74
N ASN A 271 -21.01 27.23 -17.56
CA ASN A 271 -20.88 27.91 -16.29
C ASN A 271 -19.48 28.45 -16.08
N THR A 272 -19.34 29.48 -15.29
CA THR A 272 -18.05 30.09 -14.93
C THR A 272 -17.42 29.43 -13.70
N ALA A 273 -18.20 28.71 -12.90
CA ALA A 273 -17.74 27.90 -11.79
C ALA A 273 -17.75 26.42 -12.20
N PRO A 274 -16.79 25.62 -11.77
CA PRO A 274 -16.76 24.20 -12.00
C PRO A 274 -17.83 23.48 -11.18
N SER A 275 -18.18 22.28 -11.62
CA SER A 275 -19.02 21.34 -10.90
C SER A 275 -18.31 19.99 -10.86
N TRP A 276 -18.39 19.28 -9.73
CA TRP A 276 -17.83 17.93 -9.56
C TRP A 276 -18.97 16.94 -9.48
N PHE A 277 -18.99 15.98 -10.40
CA PHE A 277 -19.95 14.87 -10.43
C PHE A 277 -19.21 13.53 -10.32
N ILE A 278 -19.91 12.50 -9.85
CA ILE A 278 -19.35 11.14 -9.78
C ILE A 278 -19.21 10.57 -11.19
N GLN A 279 -18.04 9.97 -11.48
CA GLN A 279 -17.76 9.35 -12.78
C GLN A 279 -18.40 7.97 -12.88
N ASP A 280 -18.33 7.23 -11.79
CA ASP A 280 -18.88 5.90 -11.69
C ASP A 280 -19.51 5.73 -10.31
N TYR A 281 -20.50 4.88 -10.22
CA TYR A 281 -21.12 4.45 -8.98
C TYR A 281 -21.08 2.93 -8.98
N ALA A 282 -20.30 2.35 -8.11
CA ALA A 282 -20.15 0.92 -7.99
C ALA A 282 -20.52 0.44 -6.58
N LEU A 283 -21.29 -0.62 -6.51
CA LEU A 283 -21.60 -1.34 -5.27
C LEU A 283 -21.17 -2.78 -5.47
N TYR A 284 -20.22 -3.25 -4.69
CA TYR A 284 -19.70 -4.60 -4.86
C TYR A 284 -19.41 -5.32 -3.55
N ASN A 285 -19.36 -6.63 -3.66
CA ASN A 285 -18.95 -7.57 -2.66
C ASN A 285 -17.66 -8.23 -3.12
N ASP A 286 -16.63 -8.16 -2.30
CA ASP A 286 -15.33 -8.76 -2.58
C ASP A 286 -15.02 -9.84 -1.56
N ARG A 287 -14.89 -11.09 -2.01
CA ARG A 287 -14.51 -12.22 -1.18
C ARG A 287 -13.06 -12.55 -1.39
N THR A 288 -12.25 -12.30 -0.39
CA THR A 288 -10.82 -12.57 -0.43
C THR A 288 -10.47 -13.85 0.35
N ASP A 289 -9.69 -14.72 -0.28
CA ASP A 289 -9.11 -15.95 0.29
C ASP A 289 -7.58 -15.79 0.24
N GLU A 290 -6.95 -15.56 1.40
CA GLU A 290 -5.50 -15.44 1.54
C GLU A 290 -4.93 -16.71 2.18
N ARG A 291 -3.88 -17.26 1.58
CA ARG A 291 -3.16 -18.42 2.09
C ARG A 291 -1.68 -18.17 2.14
N ARG A 292 -1.18 -17.96 3.33
CA ARG A 292 0.23 -17.72 3.58
C ARG A 292 0.90 -18.94 4.19
N LYS A 293 2.11 -19.23 3.71
CA LYS A 293 3.03 -20.22 4.29
C LYS A 293 4.37 -19.57 4.49
N THR A 294 4.85 -19.62 5.70
CA THR A 294 6.20 -19.14 6.03
C THR A 294 7.04 -20.29 6.58
N GLY A 295 8.34 -20.19 6.46
CA GLY A 295 9.25 -21.15 7.03
C GLY A 295 10.64 -20.56 7.16
N ARG A 296 11.33 -20.92 8.22
CA ARG A 296 12.68 -20.43 8.48
C ARG A 296 13.57 -21.53 9.04
N ALA A 297 14.85 -21.48 8.67
CA ALA A 297 15.90 -22.34 9.21
C ALA A 297 17.11 -21.48 9.60
N VAL A 298 17.63 -21.68 10.81
CA VAL A 298 18.81 -20.98 11.32
C VAL A 298 19.82 -21.98 11.85
N LEU A 299 21.07 -21.84 11.44
CA LEU A 299 22.22 -22.55 11.98
C LEU A 299 23.22 -21.56 12.56
N GLN A 300 23.51 -21.68 13.85
CA GLN A 300 24.55 -20.91 14.50
C GLN A 300 25.72 -21.80 14.91
N TRP A 301 26.94 -21.33 14.69
CA TRP A 301 28.16 -22.01 15.06
C TRP A 301 29.09 -21.07 15.79
N HIS A 302 29.37 -21.39 17.06
CA HIS A 302 30.24 -20.63 17.99
C HIS A 302 31.41 -21.50 18.48
N PRO A 303 32.42 -21.77 17.63
CA PRO A 303 33.49 -22.72 17.95
C PRO A 303 34.38 -22.30 19.13
N ASN A 304 34.39 -21.00 19.44
CA ASN A 304 35.11 -20.40 20.56
C ASN A 304 34.52 -18.99 20.81
N ASP A 305 34.89 -18.39 21.94
CA ASP A 305 34.42 -17.06 22.36
C ASP A 305 34.71 -15.90 21.38
N ALA A 306 35.55 -16.13 20.38
CA ALA A 306 35.98 -15.11 19.44
C ALA A 306 35.22 -15.14 18.10
N LEU A 307 34.53 -16.24 17.76
CA LEU A 307 33.92 -16.40 16.44
C LEU A 307 32.49 -16.93 16.57
N MET A 308 31.53 -16.22 15.95
CA MET A 308 30.17 -16.70 15.72
C MET A 308 29.83 -16.60 14.23
N VAL A 309 29.25 -17.67 13.70
CA VAL A 309 28.74 -17.74 12.33
C VAL A 309 27.26 -18.07 12.40
N THR A 310 26.43 -17.28 11.76
CA THR A 310 24.98 -17.52 11.61
C THR A 310 24.66 -17.69 10.14
N LEU A 311 23.94 -18.74 9.80
CA LEU A 311 23.35 -18.97 8.48
C LEU A 311 21.84 -19.03 8.68
N ASN A 312 21.09 -18.34 7.85
CA ASN A 312 19.63 -18.38 7.88
C ASN A 312 19.04 -18.44 6.48
N ASP A 313 17.84 -19.03 6.38
CA ASP A 313 17.02 -19.09 5.19
C ASP A 313 15.57 -18.78 5.63
N ASN A 314 15.00 -17.71 5.09
CA ASN A 314 13.64 -17.27 5.34
C ASN A 314 12.83 -17.43 4.05
N TYR A 315 11.68 -18.07 4.12
CA TYR A 315 10.81 -18.35 2.97
C TYR A 315 9.37 -17.94 3.28
N SER A 316 8.69 -17.34 2.30
CA SER A 316 7.27 -17.02 2.33
C SER A 316 6.62 -17.35 0.98
N ASP A 317 5.43 -17.95 1.02
CA ASP A 317 4.55 -18.25 -0.14
C ASP A 317 3.18 -17.73 0.24
N ASP A 318 2.76 -16.62 -0.39
CA ASP A 318 1.51 -15.94 -0.11
C ASP A 318 0.63 -15.91 -1.37
N ARG A 319 -0.61 -16.35 -1.24
CA ARG A 319 -1.60 -16.42 -2.30
C ARG A 319 -2.87 -15.73 -1.87
N ILE A 320 -3.19 -14.66 -2.54
CA ILE A 320 -4.43 -13.91 -2.35
C ILE A 320 -5.28 -14.12 -3.60
N LEU A 321 -6.54 -14.51 -3.40
CA LEU A 321 -7.55 -14.61 -4.45
C LEU A 321 -8.76 -13.80 -4.03
N SER A 322 -9.15 -12.83 -4.85
CA SER A 322 -10.36 -12.04 -4.71
C SER A 322 -11.40 -12.50 -5.73
N ASP A 323 -12.65 -12.66 -5.33
CA ASP A 323 -13.81 -13.01 -6.14
C ASP A 323 -14.87 -11.91 -5.93
N ARG A 324 -14.93 -10.98 -6.86
CA ARG A 324 -15.79 -9.80 -6.80
C ARG A 324 -17.06 -10.00 -7.62
N SER A 325 -18.15 -9.48 -7.07
CA SER A 325 -19.40 -9.28 -7.80
C SER A 325 -19.85 -7.85 -7.64
N GLU A 326 -20.10 -7.17 -8.75
CA GLU A 326 -20.33 -5.74 -8.81
C GLU A 326 -21.64 -5.37 -9.54
N TYR A 327 -22.22 -4.24 -9.12
CA TYR A 327 -23.24 -3.49 -9.80
C TYR A 327 -22.76 -2.07 -9.99
N SER A 328 -22.70 -1.59 -11.23
CA SER A 328 -22.20 -0.26 -11.50
C SER A 328 -23.06 0.56 -12.46
N LEU A 329 -22.87 1.88 -12.40
CA LEU A 329 -23.44 2.89 -13.27
C LEU A 329 -22.35 3.89 -13.65
N TRP A 330 -22.12 4.04 -14.92
CA TRP A 330 -21.11 4.94 -15.46
C TRP A 330 -21.74 6.24 -15.93
N PHE A 331 -21.18 7.42 -15.57
CA PHE A 331 -21.71 8.71 -15.93
C PHE A 331 -20.74 9.54 -16.75
N THR A 332 -21.26 10.23 -17.76
CA THR A 332 -20.50 11.22 -18.51
C THR A 332 -21.11 12.61 -18.33
N GLY A 333 -20.26 13.64 -18.23
CA GLY A 333 -20.74 15.02 -18.02
C GLY A 333 -21.64 15.53 -19.11
N SER A 334 -21.63 14.92 -20.32
CA SER A 334 -22.50 15.28 -21.44
C SER A 334 -23.96 14.85 -21.26
N ASP A 335 -24.20 13.83 -20.42
CA ASP A 335 -25.49 13.17 -20.32
C ASP A 335 -26.32 13.61 -19.09
N LEU A 336 -25.68 14.41 -18.22
CA LEU A 336 -26.28 14.95 -17.00
C LEU A 336 -27.19 16.14 -17.31
N TYR A 337 -28.38 16.16 -16.69
CA TYR A 337 -29.30 17.30 -16.75
C TYR A 337 -30.03 17.51 -15.42
N ASN A 338 -30.71 18.63 -15.26
CA ASN A 338 -31.39 19.04 -14.01
C ASN A 338 -30.43 19.01 -12.80
N VAL A 339 -29.14 19.32 -13.05
CA VAL A 339 -28.05 19.22 -12.06
C VAL A 339 -28.22 20.22 -10.94
N GLN A 340 -28.14 19.76 -9.71
CA GLN A 340 -28.09 20.58 -8.49
C GLN A 340 -26.73 20.45 -7.86
N THR A 341 -26.19 21.56 -7.38
CA THR A 341 -24.89 21.59 -6.68
C THR A 341 -25.04 22.25 -5.32
N ASP A 342 -24.15 21.89 -4.41
CA ASP A 342 -23.93 22.63 -3.18
C ASP A 342 -23.15 23.95 -3.41
N ALA A 343 -22.83 24.65 -2.33
CA ALA A 343 -22.08 25.92 -2.38
C ALA A 343 -20.66 25.79 -2.93
N ASN A 344 -20.08 24.58 -2.87
CA ASN A 344 -18.73 24.28 -3.33
C ASN A 344 -18.69 23.78 -4.79
N GLY A 345 -19.86 23.53 -5.39
CA GLY A 345 -19.97 22.98 -6.74
C GLY A 345 -20.03 21.46 -6.79
N THR A 346 -20.05 20.77 -5.64
CA THR A 346 -20.29 19.33 -5.61
C THR A 346 -21.72 19.05 -6.05
N VAL A 347 -21.89 18.19 -7.05
CA VAL A 347 -23.20 17.77 -7.56
C VAL A 347 -23.89 16.92 -6.50
N THR A 348 -25.05 17.38 -6.04
CA THR A 348 -25.84 16.72 -4.99
C THR A 348 -27.04 15.97 -5.55
N ASN A 349 -27.47 16.31 -6.75
CA ASN A 349 -28.55 15.63 -7.45
C ASN A 349 -28.45 15.93 -8.96
N PHE A 350 -28.77 14.94 -9.77
CA PHE A 350 -28.88 15.10 -11.23
C PHE A 350 -29.83 14.04 -11.79
N ASP A 351 -30.37 14.33 -12.95
CA ASP A 351 -31.01 13.35 -13.78
C ASP A 351 -30.09 12.96 -14.93
N TYR A 352 -30.19 11.74 -15.41
CA TYR A 352 -29.39 11.22 -16.52
C TYR A 352 -30.25 10.33 -17.40
N ASP A 353 -29.77 10.05 -18.59
CA ASP A 353 -30.46 9.24 -19.58
C ASP A 353 -29.44 8.59 -20.51
N GLY A 354 -29.67 7.36 -20.89
CA GLY A 354 -28.80 6.70 -21.86
C GLY A 354 -27.71 5.79 -21.28
N GLU A 355 -27.59 5.66 -19.98
CA GLU A 355 -26.55 4.84 -19.35
C GLU A 355 -27.08 3.45 -19.01
N PRO A 356 -26.49 2.35 -19.55
CA PRO A 356 -26.81 1.00 -19.15
C PRO A 356 -26.27 0.70 -17.76
N THR A 357 -26.92 -0.25 -17.09
CA THR A 357 -26.37 -0.82 -15.86
C THR A 357 -25.35 -1.89 -16.23
N ASP A 358 -24.17 -1.83 -15.64
CA ASP A 358 -23.15 -2.87 -15.70
C ASP A 358 -23.24 -3.82 -14.52
N PHE A 359 -22.87 -5.05 -14.75
CA PHE A 359 -22.61 -6.08 -13.75
C PHE A 359 -21.26 -6.67 -14.08
N ASP A 360 -20.36 -6.66 -13.12
CA ASP A 360 -19.04 -7.21 -13.28
C ASP A 360 -18.87 -8.40 -12.35
N ALA A 361 -18.20 -9.42 -12.84
CA ALA A 361 -17.66 -10.50 -12.05
C ALA A 361 -16.17 -10.58 -12.34
N ASP A 362 -15.39 -10.33 -11.33
CA ASP A 362 -13.94 -10.25 -11.41
C ASP A 362 -13.29 -11.28 -10.50
N VAL A 363 -12.23 -11.90 -10.98
CA VAL A 363 -11.35 -12.75 -10.17
C VAL A 363 -9.94 -12.21 -10.30
N ASP A 364 -9.49 -11.56 -9.24
CA ASP A 364 -8.13 -11.07 -9.09
C ASP A 364 -7.29 -12.04 -8.26
N GLY A 365 -6.05 -12.23 -8.65
CA GLY A 365 -5.11 -13.10 -7.96
C GLY A 365 -3.74 -12.48 -7.82
N SER A 366 -3.18 -12.58 -6.62
CA SER A 366 -1.79 -12.25 -6.33
C SER A 366 -1.12 -13.47 -5.72
N TYR A 367 -0.01 -13.89 -6.30
CA TYR A 367 0.80 -14.98 -5.79
C TYR A 367 2.23 -14.52 -5.63
N ILE A 368 2.65 -14.28 -4.39
CA ILE A 368 3.98 -13.76 -4.06
C ILE A 368 4.80 -14.84 -3.37
N LYS A 369 6.01 -15.04 -3.84
CA LYS A 369 7.03 -15.84 -3.17
C LYS A 369 8.18 -14.95 -2.75
N ASN A 370 8.61 -15.10 -1.51
CA ASN A 370 9.81 -14.42 -1.00
C ASN A 370 10.80 -15.47 -0.48
N ASN A 371 12.10 -15.21 -0.68
CA ASN A 371 13.15 -16.01 -0.08
C ASN A 371 14.37 -15.14 0.23
N GLU A 372 14.89 -15.24 1.43
CA GLU A 372 16.13 -14.61 1.86
C GLU A 372 17.10 -15.65 2.38
N LEU A 373 18.28 -15.72 1.79
CA LEU A 373 19.39 -16.55 2.26
C LEU A 373 20.50 -15.63 2.78
N GLY A 374 20.87 -15.77 4.07
CA GLY A 374 21.82 -14.91 4.73
C GLY A 374 22.94 -15.64 5.44
N ALA A 375 24.07 -14.98 5.57
CA ALA A 375 25.23 -15.43 6.34
C ALA A 375 25.88 -14.27 7.08
N ASN A 376 25.96 -14.37 8.41
CA ASN A 376 26.62 -13.40 9.26
C ASN A 376 27.84 -14.04 9.94
N VAL A 377 28.93 -13.32 10.01
CA VAL A 377 30.16 -13.69 10.71
C VAL A 377 30.57 -12.58 11.66
N LEU A 378 30.44 -12.82 12.96
CA LEU A 378 30.91 -11.95 14.01
C LEU A 378 32.27 -12.47 14.55
N TRP A 379 33.31 -11.64 14.50
CA TRP A 379 34.65 -11.98 14.95
C TRP A 379 35.14 -10.96 15.98
N VAL A 380 35.25 -11.40 17.23
CA VAL A 380 35.94 -10.68 18.31
C VAL A 380 37.46 -10.90 18.16
N VAL A 381 38.15 -9.98 17.49
CA VAL A 381 39.58 -10.09 17.18
C VAL A 381 40.41 -10.07 18.45
N ASN A 382 40.07 -9.19 19.39
CA ASN A 382 40.61 -9.07 20.75
C ASN A 382 39.66 -8.14 21.57
N ASP A 383 40.06 -7.81 22.79
CA ASP A 383 39.25 -7.00 23.71
C ASP A 383 38.90 -5.59 23.18
N ASP A 384 39.67 -5.05 22.23
CA ASP A 384 39.47 -3.71 21.67
C ASP A 384 38.82 -3.74 20.28
N TRP A 385 38.85 -4.87 19.55
CA TRP A 385 38.44 -4.94 18.15
C TRP A 385 37.43 -6.05 17.86
N THR A 386 36.35 -5.67 17.21
CA THR A 386 35.34 -6.58 16.66
C THR A 386 35.15 -6.31 15.18
N ALA A 387 35.00 -7.36 14.37
CA ALA A 387 34.65 -7.27 12.96
C ALA A 387 33.42 -8.10 12.69
N GLU A 388 32.54 -7.59 11.86
CA GLU A 388 31.29 -8.23 11.43
C GLU A 388 31.18 -8.17 9.92
N LEU A 389 30.89 -9.33 9.31
CA LEU A 389 30.59 -9.43 7.88
C LEU A 389 29.21 -10.07 7.73
N ASP A 390 28.33 -9.40 7.05
CA ASP A 390 27.02 -9.92 6.66
C ASP A 390 26.94 -9.97 5.14
N VAL A 391 26.38 -11.05 4.59
CA VAL A 391 26.10 -11.21 3.16
C VAL A 391 24.76 -11.91 2.99
N ASP A 392 23.93 -11.40 2.09
CA ASP A 392 22.62 -11.96 1.83
C ASP A 392 22.21 -11.87 0.37
N GLN A 393 21.21 -12.66 0.05
CA GLN A 393 20.43 -12.60 -1.17
C GLN A 393 18.95 -12.68 -0.79
N SER A 394 18.20 -11.61 -1.09
CA SER A 394 16.75 -11.57 -1.00
C SER A 394 16.14 -11.62 -2.39
N GLY A 395 15.07 -12.37 -2.58
CA GLY A 395 14.31 -12.46 -3.83
C GLY A 395 12.82 -12.43 -3.56
N SER A 396 12.07 -11.73 -4.40
CA SER A 396 10.61 -11.65 -4.38
C SER A 396 10.07 -11.84 -5.79
N TRP A 397 9.00 -12.61 -5.95
CA TRP A 397 8.42 -12.97 -7.25
C TRP A 397 6.90 -12.88 -7.19
N LEU A 398 6.32 -12.03 -8.03
CA LEU A 398 4.88 -11.98 -8.26
C LEU A 398 4.51 -12.92 -9.41
N ASN A 399 3.53 -13.80 -9.18
CA ASN A 399 3.00 -14.78 -10.15
C ASN A 399 4.07 -15.61 -10.89
N PRO A 400 5.03 -16.23 -10.17
CA PRO A 400 6.19 -16.89 -10.78
C PRO A 400 5.85 -18.12 -11.64
N GLU A 401 4.66 -18.66 -11.52
CA GLU A 401 4.21 -19.89 -12.22
C GLU A 401 3.31 -19.58 -13.42
N GLY A 402 3.10 -18.31 -13.80
CA GLY A 402 2.29 -17.91 -14.92
C GLY A 402 0.79 -18.01 -14.66
N GLN A 403 0.36 -17.72 -13.44
CA GLN A 403 -1.05 -17.60 -13.09
C GLN A 403 -1.66 -16.38 -13.77
N ILE A 404 -2.92 -16.50 -14.22
CA ILE A 404 -3.71 -15.33 -14.61
C ILE A 404 -3.98 -14.53 -13.35
N SER A 405 -3.57 -13.27 -13.35
CA SER A 405 -3.71 -12.36 -12.22
C SER A 405 -5.05 -11.64 -12.20
N ASN A 406 -5.70 -11.50 -13.36
CA ASN A 406 -7.02 -10.89 -13.46
C ASN A 406 -7.81 -11.55 -14.59
N ILE A 407 -9.08 -11.81 -14.34
CA ILE A 407 -10.09 -12.11 -15.35
C ILE A 407 -11.40 -11.43 -14.92
N ASP A 408 -11.89 -10.54 -15.75
CA ASP A 408 -13.14 -9.85 -15.56
C ASP A 408 -14.11 -10.19 -16.67
N ALA A 409 -15.40 -10.26 -16.35
CA ALA A 409 -16.48 -10.52 -17.26
C ALA A 409 -17.62 -9.54 -17.02
N ASP A 410 -17.61 -8.48 -17.76
CA ASP A 410 -18.64 -7.46 -17.70
C ASP A 410 -19.90 -7.92 -18.47
N ALA A 411 -21.08 -7.74 -17.86
CA ALA A 411 -22.39 -8.09 -18.38
C ALA A 411 -23.39 -6.96 -18.15
N GLY A 412 -24.17 -6.63 -19.17
CA GLY A 412 -25.15 -5.52 -19.13
C GLY A 412 -25.45 -4.96 -20.50
N TYR A 413 -24.59 -5.20 -21.44
CA TYR A 413 -24.63 -4.69 -22.83
C TYR A 413 -25.17 -5.71 -23.81
N GLY A 414 -26.31 -6.35 -23.50
CA GLY A 414 -26.94 -7.32 -24.38
C GLY A 414 -27.41 -6.71 -25.71
N PRO A 415 -27.80 -7.55 -26.69
CA PRO A 415 -28.25 -7.10 -28.03
C PRO A 415 -29.36 -6.07 -28.02
N SER A 416 -30.14 -6.03 -26.97
CA SER A 416 -31.23 -5.05 -26.80
C SER A 416 -30.78 -3.73 -26.21
N SER A 417 -29.59 -3.61 -25.70
CA SER A 417 -29.05 -2.31 -25.25
C SER A 417 -28.92 -1.33 -26.43
N ALA A 418 -28.79 -1.85 -27.67
CA ALA A 418 -28.81 -1.04 -28.87
C ALA A 418 -30.21 -0.65 -29.34
N THR A 419 -31.30 -1.37 -28.95
CA THR A 419 -32.68 -1.11 -29.33
C THR A 419 -33.68 -1.57 -28.24
N PRO A 420 -33.63 -1.07 -27.03
CA PRO A 420 -34.45 -1.53 -25.92
C PRO A 420 -35.95 -1.28 -26.15
N GLU A 421 -36.30 -0.25 -26.89
CA GLU A 421 -37.71 0.06 -27.30
C GLU A 421 -38.36 -1.08 -28.07
N ALA A 422 -37.61 -1.80 -28.91
CA ALA A 422 -38.10 -2.96 -29.64
C ALA A 422 -38.51 -4.13 -28.72
N LEU A 423 -38.04 -4.13 -27.46
CA LEU A 423 -38.37 -5.12 -26.44
C LEU A 423 -39.35 -4.61 -25.40
N GLY A 424 -39.77 -3.34 -25.48
CA GLY A 424 -40.65 -2.70 -24.48
C GLY A 424 -39.93 -2.30 -23.19
N TYR A 425 -38.60 -2.24 -23.20
CA TYR A 425 -37.79 -1.68 -22.14
C TYR A 425 -37.27 -0.29 -22.53
N PRO A 426 -37.02 0.64 -21.57
CA PRO A 426 -36.39 1.89 -21.93
C PRO A 426 -34.96 1.65 -22.41
N ASN A 427 -34.46 2.56 -23.24
CA ASN A 427 -33.07 2.53 -23.76
C ASN A 427 -31.99 2.50 -22.68
N SER A 428 -32.42 2.78 -21.44
CA SER A 428 -31.52 3.02 -20.35
C SER A 428 -32.34 3.26 -19.11
N PHE A 429 -31.68 3.23 -17.99
CA PHE A 429 -32.27 3.69 -16.75
C PHE A 429 -32.43 5.20 -16.81
N THR A 430 -33.69 5.69 -16.91
CA THR A 430 -33.97 7.08 -16.60
C THR A 430 -34.13 7.18 -15.09
N GLY A 431 -33.29 7.93 -14.46
CA GLY A 431 -33.30 8.08 -13.02
C GLY A 431 -33.15 9.53 -12.60
N GLN A 432 -33.62 9.83 -11.43
CA GLN A 432 -33.32 11.06 -10.77
C GLN A 432 -31.98 10.81 -10.05
N GLY A 433 -30.92 10.92 -10.75
CA GLY A 433 -29.54 10.89 -10.39
C GLY A 433 -29.10 10.27 -9.06
N VAL A 434 -27.87 10.47 -8.74
CA VAL A 434 -27.30 10.09 -7.45
C VAL A 434 -27.43 11.29 -6.50
N THR A 435 -28.13 11.10 -5.40
CA THR A 435 -28.20 12.12 -4.34
C THR A 435 -27.06 11.94 -3.37
N VAL A 436 -26.22 12.96 -3.23
CA VAL A 436 -25.13 13.01 -2.25
C VAL A 436 -25.49 14.05 -1.18
N PRO A 437 -26.20 13.68 -0.11
CA PRO A 437 -26.46 14.59 0.99
C PRO A 437 -25.15 14.81 1.75
N GLY A 438 -24.86 16.01 2.17
CA GLY A 438 -23.72 16.28 3.06
C GLY A 438 -23.83 15.50 4.37
N GLY A 439 -22.74 14.96 4.85
CA GLY A 439 -22.66 14.19 6.08
C GLY A 439 -22.67 12.67 5.86
N ASN A 440 -23.16 11.91 6.83
CA ASN A 440 -23.10 10.43 6.85
C ASN A 440 -24.17 9.78 5.93
N SER A 441 -24.26 10.21 4.70
CA SER A 441 -25.14 9.62 3.69
C SER A 441 -24.32 9.08 2.54
N ILE A 442 -24.66 7.89 2.09
CA ILE A 442 -24.06 7.31 0.88
C ILE A 442 -24.83 7.81 -0.36
N PRO A 443 -24.14 7.97 -1.48
CA PRO A 443 -24.78 8.19 -2.78
C PRO A 443 -25.70 7.03 -3.14
N TYR A 444 -26.79 7.32 -3.82
CA TYR A 444 -27.74 6.30 -4.28
C TYR A 444 -28.53 6.81 -5.48
N GLU A 445 -29.01 5.89 -6.26
CA GLU A 445 -29.95 6.20 -7.33
C GLU A 445 -31.33 6.46 -6.74
N ALA A 446 -31.84 7.69 -6.89
CA ALA A 446 -33.11 8.11 -6.26
C ALA A 446 -34.35 7.52 -6.95
N THR A 447 -34.31 7.38 -8.26
CA THR A 447 -35.39 6.77 -9.05
C THR A 447 -34.83 5.97 -10.21
N TRP A 448 -35.43 4.82 -10.44
CA TRP A 448 -35.15 3.97 -11.60
C TRP A 448 -36.14 4.32 -12.71
N GLY A 449 -35.72 4.17 -13.95
CA GLY A 449 -36.63 4.31 -15.08
C GLY A 449 -37.80 3.32 -15.01
N PRO A 450 -38.91 3.61 -15.70
CA PRO A 450 -40.20 2.90 -15.52
C PRO A 450 -40.13 1.39 -15.76
N ASN A 451 -39.15 0.90 -16.50
CA ASN A 451 -38.95 -0.54 -16.72
C ASN A 451 -37.53 -0.98 -16.46
N GLY A 452 -36.63 -0.05 -16.18
CA GLY A 452 -35.21 -0.31 -15.95
C GLY A 452 -34.93 -0.64 -14.52
N ASP A 453 -35.85 -1.25 -13.87
CA ASP A 453 -35.60 -1.66 -12.52
C ASP A 453 -34.79 -2.95 -12.46
N LYS A 454 -34.22 -3.17 -11.28
CA LYS A 454 -33.51 -4.38 -10.88
C LYS A 454 -34.24 -5.67 -11.25
N ALA A 455 -35.57 -5.66 -11.27
CA ALA A 455 -36.38 -6.85 -11.58
C ALA A 455 -36.20 -7.29 -13.03
N ASN A 456 -36.03 -6.36 -13.97
CA ASN A 456 -35.77 -6.73 -15.36
C ASN A 456 -34.39 -7.27 -15.56
N VAL A 457 -33.38 -6.72 -14.91
CA VAL A 457 -32.03 -7.19 -14.98
C VAL A 457 -31.86 -8.47 -14.17
N LEU A 458 -32.33 -8.50 -12.95
CA LEU A 458 -32.34 -9.72 -12.12
C LEU A 458 -33.32 -10.77 -12.63
N GLY A 459 -34.21 -10.41 -13.53
CA GLY A 459 -35.02 -11.35 -14.31
C GLY A 459 -34.23 -12.21 -15.32
N LEU A 460 -32.90 -12.02 -15.39
CA LEU A 460 -31.96 -12.83 -16.19
C LEU A 460 -32.34 -12.85 -17.69
N ASN A 461 -32.75 -11.72 -18.22
CA ASN A 461 -33.05 -11.61 -19.63
C ASN A 461 -31.79 -11.54 -20.49
N PRO A 462 -31.44 -12.60 -21.26
CA PRO A 462 -30.17 -12.65 -22.01
C PRO A 462 -30.07 -11.58 -23.12
N LEU A 463 -31.16 -10.90 -23.46
CA LEU A 463 -31.13 -9.78 -24.42
C LEU A 463 -30.68 -8.46 -23.76
N ILE A 464 -30.73 -8.37 -22.43
CA ILE A 464 -30.19 -7.27 -21.64
C ILE A 464 -28.84 -7.66 -21.06
N LEU A 465 -28.73 -8.85 -20.48
CA LEU A 465 -27.51 -9.41 -19.97
C LEU A 465 -26.63 -9.96 -21.10
N GLY A 466 -26.00 -9.10 -21.84
CA GLY A 466 -25.02 -9.45 -22.84
C GLY A 466 -23.62 -9.20 -22.34
N SER A 467 -22.65 -9.88 -22.93
CA SER A 467 -21.23 -9.62 -22.65
C SER A 467 -20.85 -8.21 -23.09
N HIS A 468 -19.96 -7.58 -22.34
CA HIS A 468 -19.37 -6.30 -22.70
C HIS A 468 -17.87 -6.45 -22.85
N VAL A 469 -17.06 -5.92 -21.97
CA VAL A 469 -15.61 -6.05 -22.00
C VAL A 469 -15.18 -7.32 -21.27
N PHE A 470 -14.02 -7.85 -21.63
CA PHE A 470 -13.54 -9.12 -21.09
C PHE A 470 -12.02 -9.11 -20.91
N PRO A 471 -11.52 -8.33 -19.94
CA PRO A 471 -10.10 -8.26 -19.64
C PRO A 471 -9.54 -9.58 -19.12
N ILE A 472 -8.35 -9.96 -19.62
CA ILE A 472 -7.55 -11.05 -19.09
C ILE A 472 -6.11 -10.57 -18.99
N GLN A 473 -5.53 -10.65 -17.81
CA GLN A 473 -4.17 -10.20 -17.55
C GLN A 473 -3.36 -11.23 -16.77
N TYR A 474 -2.10 -11.34 -17.14
CA TYR A 474 -1.03 -11.98 -16.38
C TYR A 474 0.08 -10.96 -16.16
N GLN A 475 0.31 -10.59 -14.92
CA GLN A 475 1.42 -9.72 -14.52
C GLN A 475 2.48 -10.53 -13.80
N HIS A 476 3.74 -10.20 -14.05
CA HIS A 476 4.88 -10.84 -13.44
C HIS A 476 5.93 -9.80 -13.05
N ASP A 477 6.37 -9.85 -11.80
CA ASP A 477 7.44 -9.01 -11.29
C ASP A 477 8.48 -9.91 -10.60
N ASP A 478 9.74 -9.64 -10.87
CA ASP A 478 10.89 -10.26 -10.20
C ASP A 478 11.74 -9.17 -9.56
N ASP A 479 12.03 -9.29 -8.28
CA ASP A 479 13.00 -8.45 -7.61
C ASP A 479 14.06 -9.28 -6.89
N TYR A 480 15.32 -8.85 -6.99
CA TYR A 480 16.47 -9.51 -6.38
C TYR A 480 17.42 -8.49 -5.78
N ILE A 481 17.63 -8.57 -4.47
CA ILE A 481 18.66 -7.81 -3.78
C ILE A 481 19.80 -8.75 -3.39
N ASN A 482 21.03 -8.37 -3.72
CA ASN A 482 22.25 -9.02 -3.22
C ASN A 482 23.03 -7.97 -2.42
N GLU A 483 23.29 -8.24 -1.17
CA GLU A 483 23.92 -7.29 -0.28
C GLU A 483 25.16 -7.88 0.40
N ALA A 484 26.13 -7.02 0.72
CA ALA A 484 27.24 -7.33 1.58
C ALA A 484 27.56 -6.12 2.46
N GLN A 485 27.62 -6.33 3.77
CA GLN A 485 27.97 -5.34 4.77
C GLN A 485 29.21 -5.76 5.54
N LEU A 486 30.15 -4.83 5.75
CA LEU A 486 31.31 -5.02 6.60
C LEU A 486 31.37 -3.92 7.64
N GLY A 487 31.42 -4.28 8.92
CA GLY A 487 31.61 -3.37 10.04
C GLY A 487 32.85 -3.75 10.87
N VAL A 488 33.65 -2.78 11.21
CA VAL A 488 34.77 -2.95 12.14
C VAL A 488 34.62 -1.95 13.27
N THR A 489 34.60 -2.44 14.50
CA THR A 489 34.41 -1.62 15.69
C THR A 489 35.70 -1.69 16.56
N TRP A 490 36.15 -0.52 17.02
CA TRP A 490 37.22 -0.36 17.98
C TRP A 490 36.71 0.31 19.24
N HIS A 491 37.09 -0.23 20.38
CA HIS A 491 36.75 0.29 21.70
C HIS A 491 37.99 0.70 22.45
N SER A 492 37.94 1.86 23.13
CA SER A 492 38.99 2.25 24.08
C SER A 492 38.41 3.16 25.16
N GLY A 493 38.26 2.63 26.36
CA GLY A 493 37.65 3.35 27.49
C GLY A 493 36.20 3.81 27.13
N ALA A 494 35.95 5.13 27.18
CA ALA A 494 34.64 5.72 26.88
C ALA A 494 34.42 5.99 25.37
N THR A 495 35.34 5.62 24.49
CA THR A 495 35.30 5.88 23.07
C THR A 495 35.05 4.61 22.28
N GLN A 496 34.13 4.65 21.36
CA GLN A 496 33.91 3.63 20.33
C GLN A 496 34.02 4.26 18.94
N ILE A 497 34.74 3.60 18.05
CA ILE A 497 34.80 3.96 16.64
C ILE A 497 34.33 2.78 15.82
N ARG A 498 33.37 2.99 14.95
CA ARG A 498 32.93 1.99 13.97
C ARG A 498 33.15 2.54 12.57
N PHE A 499 33.69 1.73 11.68
CA PHE A 499 33.81 2.05 10.28
C PHE A 499 33.48 0.83 9.42
N GLY A 500 32.97 1.06 8.27
CA GLY A 500 32.56 -0.03 7.42
C GLY A 500 31.96 0.43 6.09
N GLY A 501 31.18 -0.42 5.51
CA GLY A 501 30.49 -0.12 4.27
C GLY A 501 29.53 -1.22 3.87
N GLN A 502 28.58 -0.81 3.06
CA GLN A 502 27.55 -1.65 2.45
C GLN A 502 27.68 -1.56 0.92
N VAL A 503 27.48 -2.66 0.25
CA VAL A 503 27.34 -2.74 -1.20
C VAL A 503 26.07 -3.52 -1.47
N SER A 504 25.12 -2.93 -2.16
CA SER A 504 23.90 -3.61 -2.59
C SER A 504 23.71 -3.53 -4.10
N ASN A 505 23.00 -4.52 -4.64
CA ASN A 505 22.65 -4.64 -6.05
C ASN A 505 21.20 -5.13 -6.11
N ASP A 506 20.30 -4.19 -6.33
CA ASP A 506 18.86 -4.39 -6.46
C ASP A 506 18.51 -4.46 -7.96
N ASN A 507 17.80 -5.51 -8.39
CA ASN A 507 17.51 -5.80 -9.77
C ASN A 507 16.06 -6.22 -9.95
N LEU A 508 15.23 -5.26 -10.30
CA LEU A 508 13.80 -5.41 -10.55
C LEU A 508 13.49 -5.54 -12.02
N HIS A 509 12.60 -6.47 -12.36
CA HIS A 509 12.00 -6.62 -13.69
C HIS A 509 10.48 -6.78 -13.55
N GLN A 510 9.75 -6.09 -14.42
CA GLN A 510 8.28 -6.12 -14.49
C GLN A 510 7.84 -6.34 -15.93
N TRP A 511 6.79 -7.15 -16.14
CA TRP A 511 6.13 -7.30 -17.45
C TRP A 511 4.75 -7.91 -17.31
N ALA A 512 3.90 -7.64 -18.29
CA ALA A 512 2.57 -8.23 -18.38
C ALA A 512 2.31 -8.88 -19.75
N TYR A 513 1.41 -9.84 -19.70
CA TYR A 513 0.71 -10.37 -20.88
C TYR A 513 -0.76 -10.10 -20.66
N ASP A 514 -1.41 -9.48 -21.62
CA ASP A 514 -2.82 -9.14 -21.52
C ASP A 514 -3.50 -9.17 -22.90
N ASP A 515 -4.79 -8.99 -22.91
CA ASP A 515 -5.58 -8.81 -24.10
C ASP A 515 -5.96 -7.35 -24.37
N PHE A 516 -5.50 -6.40 -23.57
CA PHE A 516 -5.60 -4.97 -23.86
C PHE A 516 -4.66 -4.57 -24.97
N TYR A 517 -3.40 -4.98 -24.93
CA TYR A 517 -2.39 -4.64 -25.93
C TYR A 517 -2.78 -5.08 -27.36
N ASN A 518 -3.41 -6.22 -27.51
CA ASN A 518 -3.88 -6.71 -28.81
C ASN A 518 -5.35 -6.43 -29.09
N ASN A 519 -6.06 -5.75 -28.17
CA ASN A 519 -7.48 -5.44 -28.22
C ASN A 519 -8.40 -6.68 -28.16
N GLY A 520 -7.91 -7.78 -27.61
CA GLY A 520 -8.62 -9.06 -27.45
C GLY A 520 -9.86 -8.95 -26.55
N TRP A 521 -9.80 -8.08 -25.54
CA TRP A 521 -10.87 -7.79 -24.60
C TRP A 521 -12.19 -7.33 -25.25
N GLN A 522 -12.12 -6.85 -26.51
CA GLN A 522 -13.30 -6.42 -27.27
C GLN A 522 -13.89 -7.50 -28.21
N VAL A 523 -13.33 -8.69 -28.23
CA VAL A 523 -13.80 -9.74 -29.17
C VAL A 523 -15.29 -10.07 -28.99
N PHE A 524 -15.80 -9.99 -27.76
CA PHE A 524 -17.18 -10.31 -27.41
C PHE A 524 -18.03 -9.09 -26.99
N SER A 525 -17.49 -7.87 -27.07
CA SER A 525 -18.18 -6.64 -26.63
C SER A 525 -19.27 -6.14 -27.61
N GLY A 526 -19.33 -6.68 -28.81
CA GLY A 526 -20.20 -6.14 -29.88
C GLY A 526 -19.68 -4.86 -30.53
N TYR A 527 -18.58 -4.29 -30.08
CA TYR A 527 -17.98 -3.10 -30.66
C TYR A 527 -17.38 -3.41 -32.04
N GLY A 528 -17.65 -2.55 -33.04
CA GLY A 528 -17.04 -2.66 -34.36
C GLY A 528 -17.30 -3.99 -35.09
N SER A 529 -18.32 -4.75 -34.70
CA SER A 529 -18.68 -5.97 -35.41
C SER A 529 -19.00 -5.67 -36.91
N PRO A 530 -18.95 -6.67 -37.83
CA PRO A 530 -19.14 -6.43 -39.25
C PRO A 530 -20.46 -5.69 -39.59
N SER A 531 -21.40 -5.66 -38.68
CA SER A 531 -22.71 -4.97 -38.82
C SER A 531 -22.80 -3.64 -38.04
N GLY A 532 -21.69 -3.16 -37.43
CA GLY A 532 -21.68 -2.00 -36.52
C GLY A 532 -21.84 -2.43 -35.06
N ASN A 533 -22.02 -1.47 -34.15
CA ASN A 533 -22.32 -1.80 -32.75
C ASN A 533 -23.64 -2.54 -32.65
N THR A 534 -23.60 -3.78 -32.19
CA THR A 534 -24.75 -4.68 -32.11
C THR A 534 -25.14 -5.04 -30.67
N GLY A 535 -24.51 -4.43 -29.66
CA GLY A 535 -24.46 -4.93 -28.29
C GLY A 535 -23.63 -6.21 -28.18
N GLY A 536 -23.32 -6.63 -27.00
CA GLY A 536 -22.54 -7.83 -26.69
C GLY A 536 -23.28 -9.14 -27.04
N VAL A 537 -22.62 -10.25 -26.82
CA VAL A 537 -23.22 -11.59 -27.01
C VAL A 537 -24.27 -11.82 -25.91
N ALA A 538 -25.45 -12.29 -26.30
CA ALA A 538 -26.51 -12.66 -25.34
C ALA A 538 -26.03 -13.77 -24.37
N LEU A 539 -26.04 -13.51 -23.09
CA LEU A 539 -25.64 -14.45 -22.05
C LEU A 539 -26.86 -15.21 -21.51
N PRO A 540 -26.85 -16.54 -21.52
CA PRO A 540 -27.98 -17.33 -21.02
C PRO A 540 -28.05 -17.26 -19.49
N GLY A 541 -29.30 -17.17 -18.95
CA GLY A 541 -29.53 -17.10 -17.51
C GLY A 541 -28.93 -18.22 -16.66
N SER A 542 -28.57 -19.34 -17.30
CA SER A 542 -27.89 -20.47 -16.62
C SER A 542 -26.43 -20.19 -16.22
N LEU A 543 -25.84 -19.08 -16.66
CA LEU A 543 -24.50 -18.64 -16.25
C LEU A 543 -24.52 -17.91 -14.91
N PHE A 544 -25.70 -17.46 -14.48
CA PHE A 544 -25.86 -16.66 -13.27
C PHE A 544 -26.37 -17.55 -12.11
N SER A 545 -25.69 -17.46 -10.96
CA SER A 545 -25.98 -18.29 -9.79
C SER A 545 -27.01 -17.69 -8.83
N GLY A 546 -27.37 -16.43 -9.01
CA GLY A 546 -28.31 -15.72 -8.13
C GLY A 546 -27.92 -14.29 -7.89
N GLY A 547 -28.02 -13.85 -6.64
CA GLY A 547 -27.60 -12.49 -6.26
C GLY A 547 -27.20 -12.44 -4.79
N ILE A 548 -26.17 -11.65 -4.52
CA ILE A 548 -25.69 -11.34 -3.19
C ILE A 548 -26.58 -10.26 -2.59
N SER A 549 -27.10 -10.48 -1.38
CA SER A 549 -27.97 -9.51 -0.70
C SER A 549 -27.16 -8.33 -0.16
N THR A 550 -27.58 -7.12 -0.47
CA THR A 550 -26.94 -5.88 0.03
C THR A 550 -27.58 -5.34 1.30
N SER A 551 -28.52 -6.09 1.91
CA SER A 551 -29.31 -5.62 3.05
C SER A 551 -28.48 -5.29 4.31
N ASN A 552 -27.28 -5.84 4.42
CA ASN A 552 -26.36 -5.64 5.54
C ASN A 552 -25.20 -4.68 5.19
N PHE A 553 -25.18 -4.16 3.96
CA PHE A 553 -24.13 -3.23 3.56
C PHE A 553 -24.31 -1.89 4.28
N PHE A 554 -23.25 -1.37 4.86
CA PHE A 554 -23.16 -0.04 5.49
C PHE A 554 -24.30 0.29 6.47
N PRO A 555 -24.53 -0.51 7.52
CA PRO A 555 -25.68 -0.34 8.41
C PRO A 555 -25.69 0.99 9.17
N GLY A 556 -24.53 1.64 9.31
CA GLY A 556 -24.34 2.93 9.96
C GLY A 556 -24.70 4.15 9.10
N TRP A 557 -24.91 3.96 7.78
CA TRP A 557 -25.08 5.05 6.83
C TRP A 557 -26.54 5.31 6.47
N SER A 558 -26.92 6.59 6.35
CA SER A 558 -28.21 6.93 5.77
C SER A 558 -28.17 6.71 4.25
N GLY A 559 -29.27 6.18 3.68
CA GLY A 559 -29.33 5.81 2.27
C GLY A 559 -29.01 4.35 1.96
N ASN A 560 -28.49 3.57 2.91
CA ASN A 560 -28.17 2.15 2.70
C ASN A 560 -29.37 1.33 2.19
N GLY A 561 -30.58 1.60 2.69
CA GLY A 561 -31.82 0.95 2.24
C GLY A 561 -32.31 1.37 0.84
N LEU A 562 -31.65 2.31 0.21
CA LEU A 562 -31.95 2.79 -1.15
C LEU A 562 -31.06 2.18 -2.22
N GLN A 563 -30.03 1.43 -1.79
CA GLN A 563 -29.15 0.67 -2.67
C GLN A 563 -29.90 -0.47 -3.40
N PRO A 564 -29.36 -1.01 -4.50
CA PRO A 564 -29.83 -2.25 -5.07
C PRO A 564 -29.95 -3.33 -3.97
N SER A 565 -31.08 -4.06 -3.93
CA SER A 565 -31.32 -5.06 -2.88
C SER A 565 -30.46 -6.32 -3.02
N SER A 566 -29.81 -6.50 -4.16
CA SER A 566 -28.88 -7.58 -4.44
C SER A 566 -27.99 -7.24 -5.63
N ILE A 567 -26.81 -7.82 -5.64
CA ILE A 567 -25.82 -7.79 -6.73
C ILE A 567 -25.89 -9.12 -7.46
N LEU A 568 -25.82 -9.10 -8.79
CA LEU A 568 -25.84 -10.31 -9.60
C LEU A 568 -24.53 -11.10 -9.39
N GLU A 569 -24.64 -12.40 -9.09
CA GLU A 569 -23.49 -13.28 -8.86
C GLU A 569 -23.29 -14.23 -10.02
N TYR A 570 -22.09 -14.28 -10.57
CA TYR A 570 -21.68 -15.26 -11.59
C TYR A 570 -20.16 -15.43 -11.63
N ASN A 571 -19.70 -16.49 -12.25
CA ASN A 571 -18.28 -16.82 -12.34
C ASN A 571 -17.74 -16.40 -13.72
N PRO A 572 -16.72 -15.54 -13.80
CA PRO A 572 -16.18 -15.03 -15.06
C PRO A 572 -15.61 -16.16 -15.95
N TRP A 573 -15.01 -17.20 -15.37
CA TRP A 573 -14.55 -18.37 -16.13
C TRP A 573 -15.69 -19.14 -16.80
N SER A 574 -16.88 -19.16 -16.20
CA SER A 574 -18.06 -19.80 -16.81
C SER A 574 -18.53 -18.99 -18.01
N VAL A 575 -18.53 -17.66 -17.92
CA VAL A 575 -18.83 -16.75 -19.02
C VAL A 575 -17.77 -16.91 -20.12
N TYR A 576 -16.49 -16.89 -19.76
CA TYR A 576 -15.37 -17.10 -20.70
C TYR A 576 -15.53 -18.39 -21.50
N ASN A 577 -15.72 -19.52 -20.80
CA ASN A 577 -15.88 -20.83 -21.46
C ASN A 577 -17.10 -20.90 -22.38
N TYR A 578 -18.18 -20.22 -22.03
CA TYR A 578 -19.34 -20.09 -22.90
C TYR A 578 -18.99 -19.28 -24.16
N LEU A 579 -18.39 -18.10 -24.03
CA LEU A 579 -18.10 -17.17 -25.13
C LEU A 579 -17.10 -17.79 -26.12
N VAL A 580 -16.00 -18.37 -25.67
CA VAL A 580 -14.98 -18.96 -26.56
C VAL A 580 -15.46 -20.23 -27.27
N GLY A 581 -16.53 -20.83 -26.78
CA GLY A 581 -17.19 -21.98 -27.42
C GLY A 581 -18.15 -21.60 -28.57
N LEU A 582 -18.42 -20.32 -28.76
CA LEU A 582 -19.41 -19.85 -29.75
C LEU A 582 -18.85 -19.80 -31.18
N PRO A 583 -19.70 -20.01 -32.22
CA PRO A 583 -19.33 -19.74 -33.60
C PRO A 583 -18.99 -18.26 -33.82
N LEU A 584 -18.00 -18.00 -34.68
CA LEU A 584 -17.60 -16.63 -35.02
C LEU A 584 -18.74 -15.79 -35.69
N SER A 585 -19.77 -16.47 -36.20
CA SER A 585 -20.96 -15.81 -36.77
C SER A 585 -22.02 -15.40 -35.73
N THR A 586 -21.80 -15.67 -34.47
CA THR A 586 -22.70 -15.29 -33.38
C THR A 586 -22.77 -13.75 -33.29
N PRO A 587 -23.97 -13.15 -33.24
CA PRO A 587 -24.10 -11.70 -33.03
C PRO A 587 -23.34 -11.25 -31.79
N GLY A 588 -22.65 -10.13 -31.85
CA GLY A 588 -21.79 -9.60 -30.78
C GLY A 588 -20.33 -10.05 -30.85
N VAL A 589 -20.01 -11.13 -31.58
CA VAL A 589 -18.62 -11.58 -31.76
C VAL A 589 -17.95 -10.73 -32.84
N ASN A 590 -16.82 -10.10 -32.52
CA ASN A 590 -16.00 -9.33 -33.45
C ASN A 590 -14.60 -9.95 -33.63
N PRO A 591 -14.39 -10.86 -34.63
CA PRO A 591 -13.07 -11.42 -34.89
C PRO A 591 -12.03 -10.37 -35.32
N GLY A 592 -12.47 -9.22 -35.80
CA GLY A 592 -11.63 -8.10 -36.24
C GLY A 592 -11.21 -7.15 -35.13
N ALA A 593 -11.63 -7.38 -33.88
CA ALA A 593 -11.21 -6.57 -32.75
C ALA A 593 -9.69 -6.64 -32.50
N ILE A 594 -9.09 -7.82 -32.75
CA ILE A 594 -7.64 -7.99 -32.59
C ILE A 594 -6.88 -6.98 -33.44
N SER A 595 -6.16 -6.09 -32.79
CA SER A 595 -5.41 -4.99 -33.41
C SER A 595 -3.99 -5.39 -33.83
N THR A 596 -3.40 -6.37 -33.14
CA THR A 596 -2.04 -6.86 -33.38
C THR A 596 -2.03 -8.37 -33.61
N GLY A 597 -1.49 -8.81 -34.74
CA GLY A 597 -1.42 -10.22 -35.08
C GLY A 597 -2.55 -10.68 -36.05
N ALA A 598 -2.93 -11.96 -35.94
CA ALA A 598 -4.01 -12.51 -36.74
C ALA A 598 -5.39 -12.23 -36.13
N PRO A 599 -6.45 -12.04 -36.92
CA PRO A 599 -7.81 -11.94 -36.44
C PRO A 599 -8.18 -13.15 -35.56
N TYR A 600 -9.08 -12.96 -34.63
CA TYR A 600 -9.62 -14.04 -33.78
C TYR A 600 -10.24 -15.15 -34.64
N THR A 601 -9.83 -16.38 -34.43
CA THR A 601 -10.27 -17.54 -35.21
C THR A 601 -11.11 -18.55 -34.42
N GLY A 602 -11.51 -18.18 -33.22
CA GLY A 602 -12.20 -19.05 -32.24
C GLY A 602 -11.25 -19.72 -31.24
N GLY A 603 -11.81 -20.24 -30.15
CA GLY A 603 -11.06 -20.79 -29.04
C GLY A 603 -10.65 -19.71 -28.03
N ALA A 604 -9.56 -19.92 -27.30
CA ALA A 604 -9.10 -18.99 -26.29
C ALA A 604 -8.88 -17.58 -26.86
N ILE A 605 -9.23 -16.54 -26.09
CA ILE A 605 -8.86 -15.17 -26.41
C ILE A 605 -7.33 -15.09 -26.34
N PRO A 606 -6.65 -14.56 -27.38
CA PRO A 606 -5.20 -14.46 -27.33
C PRO A 606 -4.78 -13.35 -26.37
N ILE A 607 -4.03 -13.71 -25.35
CA ILE A 607 -3.25 -12.74 -24.57
C ILE A 607 -1.87 -12.56 -25.23
N ALA A 608 -1.35 -11.35 -25.21
CA ALA A 608 -0.06 -11.04 -25.83
C ALA A 608 0.85 -10.36 -24.84
N PHE A 609 2.17 -10.53 -25.01
CA PHE A 609 3.13 -9.71 -24.29
C PHE A 609 2.87 -8.23 -24.59
N ASP A 610 2.63 -7.44 -23.54
CA ASP A 610 2.56 -5.99 -23.67
C ASP A 610 3.97 -5.39 -23.51
N PRO A 611 4.60 -4.94 -24.58
CA PRO A 611 5.92 -4.34 -24.48
C PRO A 611 5.93 -3.04 -23.67
N THR A 612 4.80 -2.37 -23.52
CA THR A 612 4.71 -1.11 -22.76
C THR A 612 4.69 -1.34 -21.24
N SER A 613 4.33 -2.55 -20.82
CA SER A 613 4.40 -2.98 -19.41
C SER A 613 5.82 -3.34 -18.96
N TYR A 614 6.75 -3.58 -19.90
CA TYR A 614 8.12 -3.98 -19.54
C TYR A 614 8.87 -2.82 -18.92
N GLY A 615 9.29 -3.00 -17.67
CA GLY A 615 10.18 -2.12 -16.93
C GLY A 615 11.33 -2.91 -16.30
N SER A 616 12.50 -2.32 -16.23
CA SER A 616 13.61 -2.87 -15.44
C SER A 616 14.40 -1.78 -14.75
N VAL A 617 14.81 -2.03 -13.51
CA VAL A 617 15.66 -1.15 -12.73
C VAL A 617 16.77 -1.98 -12.10
N LEU A 618 18.01 -1.67 -12.48
CA LEU A 618 19.20 -2.18 -11.81
C LEU A 618 19.81 -1.02 -11.03
N GLN A 619 19.69 -1.07 -9.71
CA GLN A 619 20.29 -0.07 -8.81
C GLN A 619 21.46 -0.68 -8.06
N LYS A 620 22.61 -0.02 -8.12
CA LYS A 620 23.81 -0.36 -7.36
C LYS A 620 24.10 0.73 -6.35
N GLN A 621 24.28 0.35 -5.10
CA GLN A 621 24.63 1.27 -4.04
C GLN A 621 25.98 0.91 -3.41
N TYR A 622 26.77 1.94 -3.10
CA TYR A 622 28.04 1.85 -2.40
C TYR A 622 28.01 2.84 -1.26
N ALA A 623 28.08 2.37 -0.03
CA ALA A 623 27.84 3.18 1.14
C ALA A 623 28.87 2.99 2.26
N PRO A 624 30.09 3.52 2.12
CA PRO A 624 31.03 3.58 3.24
C PRO A 624 30.52 4.49 4.35
N TYR A 625 30.76 4.08 5.61
CA TYR A 625 30.38 4.86 6.79
C TYR A 625 31.49 4.87 7.85
N PHE A 626 31.39 5.87 8.72
CA PHE A 626 32.24 6.06 9.89
C PHE A 626 31.40 6.65 11.02
N THR A 627 31.49 6.07 12.22
CA THR A 627 30.87 6.61 13.43
C THR A 627 31.93 6.72 14.55
N ILE A 628 31.79 7.74 15.38
CA ILE A 628 32.54 7.88 16.61
C ILE A 628 31.59 8.25 17.74
N SER A 629 31.52 7.38 18.74
CA SER A 629 30.74 7.60 19.95
C SER A 629 31.68 7.83 21.13
N HIS A 630 31.32 8.78 21.99
CA HIS A 630 32.10 9.09 23.19
C HIS A 630 31.18 9.49 24.34
N ALA A 631 31.48 8.96 25.52
CA ALA A 631 30.80 9.33 26.76
C ALA A 631 31.65 10.36 27.54
N PHE A 632 31.15 11.59 27.63
CA PHE A 632 31.77 12.72 28.33
C PHE A 632 31.23 12.83 29.76
N ASP A 633 32.12 13.02 30.71
CA ASP A 633 31.74 13.39 32.07
C ASP A 633 31.43 14.89 32.17
N VAL A 634 30.18 15.22 32.47
CA VAL A 634 29.71 16.58 32.69
C VAL A 634 29.29 16.74 34.16
N GLY A 635 30.24 17.08 35.01
CA GLY A 635 30.06 17.08 36.46
C GLY A 635 29.91 15.66 37.01
N SER A 636 28.73 15.34 37.57
CA SER A 636 28.38 13.99 38.05
C SER A 636 27.51 13.21 37.05
N LYS A 637 27.32 13.73 35.85
CA LYS A 637 26.42 13.17 34.83
C LYS A 637 27.20 12.83 33.57
N THR A 638 26.66 11.96 32.75
CA THR A 638 27.25 11.53 31.48
C THR A 638 26.50 12.13 30.30
N LEU A 639 27.23 12.70 29.36
CA LEU A 639 26.77 13.08 28.03
C LEU A 639 27.29 12.04 27.02
N ASN A 640 26.45 11.20 26.49
CA ASN A 640 26.79 10.34 25.35
C ASN A 640 26.61 11.12 24.06
N SER A 641 27.60 11.05 23.19
CA SER A 641 27.56 11.68 21.87
C SER A 641 27.95 10.67 20.81
N GLU A 642 27.31 10.75 19.67
CA GLU A 642 27.72 10.06 18.47
C GLU A 642 27.77 11.04 17.30
N LEU A 643 28.85 11.00 16.55
CA LEU A 643 28.99 11.67 15.27
C LEU A 643 29.16 10.60 14.20
N ALA A 644 28.28 10.61 13.22
CA ALA A 644 28.30 9.65 12.13
C ALA A 644 28.36 10.37 10.77
N LEU A 645 28.97 9.70 9.80
CA LEU A 645 29.03 10.13 8.41
C LEU A 645 28.92 8.90 7.50
N ARG A 646 27.95 8.93 6.62
CA ARG A 646 27.79 7.95 5.54
C ARG A 646 27.89 8.66 4.20
N TYR A 647 28.42 8.01 3.19
CA TYR A 647 28.42 8.48 1.81
C TYR A 647 27.69 7.46 0.94
N ASN A 648 26.50 7.79 0.48
CA ASN A 648 25.78 6.95 -0.45
C ASN A 648 26.11 7.35 -1.89
N ARG A 649 26.53 6.38 -2.70
CA ARG A 649 26.63 6.52 -4.15
C ARG A 649 25.71 5.51 -4.80
N THR A 650 24.78 6.02 -5.59
CA THR A 650 23.80 5.21 -6.34
C THR A 650 24.06 5.29 -7.84
N GLU A 651 24.00 4.15 -8.51
CA GLU A 651 24.11 4.00 -9.95
C GLU A 651 22.88 3.23 -10.46
N ASN A 652 22.00 3.91 -11.19
CA ASN A 652 20.79 3.36 -11.77
C ASN A 652 21.00 3.04 -13.23
N THR A 653 20.56 1.85 -13.65
CA THR A 653 20.38 1.48 -15.05
C THR A 653 18.92 1.07 -15.23
N THR A 654 18.15 1.88 -15.94
CA THR A 654 16.71 1.66 -16.14
C THR A 654 16.42 1.29 -17.57
N GLY A 655 15.50 0.37 -17.79
CA GLY A 655 15.14 -0.12 -19.12
C GLY A 655 13.64 -0.17 -19.32
N ALA A 656 13.21 0.05 -20.55
CA ALA A 656 11.83 -0.13 -21.00
C ALA A 656 11.79 -0.56 -22.48
N ILE A 657 10.65 -1.06 -22.92
CA ILE A 657 10.40 -1.36 -24.33
C ILE A 657 9.28 -0.43 -24.80
N TYR A 658 9.57 0.41 -25.77
CA TYR A 658 8.56 1.24 -26.39
C TYR A 658 8.80 1.42 -27.90
N ALA A 659 7.74 1.69 -28.63
CA ALA A 659 7.78 1.97 -30.07
C ALA A 659 7.94 3.49 -30.28
N PRO A 660 9.05 3.97 -30.90
CA PRO A 660 9.24 5.39 -31.09
C PRO A 660 8.21 5.94 -32.08
N LEU A 661 7.67 7.13 -31.78
CA LEU A 661 6.83 7.85 -32.72
C LEU A 661 7.67 8.22 -33.99
N THR A 662 7.19 7.81 -35.17
CA THR A 662 7.89 8.03 -36.46
C THR A 662 7.14 8.97 -37.40
N GLY A 663 5.87 9.24 -37.14
CA GLY A 663 5.08 10.12 -37.99
C GLY A 663 3.70 10.42 -37.43
N LEU A 664 3.08 11.45 -37.98
CA LEU A 664 1.70 11.85 -37.73
C LEU A 664 1.02 12.08 -39.11
N THR A 665 -0.24 11.67 -39.23
CA THR A 665 -1.04 11.92 -40.42
C THR A 665 -2.45 12.41 -40.00
N ILE A 666 -3.05 13.34 -40.76
CA ILE A 666 -4.42 13.75 -40.50
C ILE A 666 -5.37 12.55 -40.69
N SER A 667 -6.22 12.30 -39.74
CA SER A 667 -7.25 11.26 -39.86
C SER A 667 -8.19 11.54 -41.01
N THR A 668 -8.51 10.53 -41.81
CA THR A 668 -9.42 10.66 -42.95
C THR A 668 -10.90 10.67 -42.52
N SER A 669 -11.21 10.16 -41.35
CA SER A 669 -12.54 10.13 -40.80
C SER A 669 -12.83 11.33 -39.87
N ASP A 670 -11.81 11.89 -39.24
CA ASP A 670 -11.89 13.05 -38.36
C ASP A 670 -10.67 13.97 -38.58
N HIS A 671 -10.86 14.98 -39.43
CA HIS A 671 -9.78 15.94 -39.76
C HIS A 671 -9.34 16.82 -38.59
N THR A 672 -9.99 16.71 -37.44
CA THR A 672 -9.54 17.38 -36.20
C THR A 672 -8.55 16.55 -35.40
N ASN A 673 -8.26 15.32 -35.85
CA ASN A 673 -7.37 14.40 -35.17
C ASN A 673 -6.21 13.95 -36.05
N GLU A 674 -5.06 13.75 -35.46
CA GLU A 674 -3.86 13.20 -36.11
C GLU A 674 -3.65 11.74 -35.70
N VAL A 675 -3.32 10.88 -36.61
CA VAL A 675 -3.07 9.47 -36.36
C VAL A 675 -1.56 9.27 -36.22
N PRO A 676 -1.09 8.79 -35.04
CA PRO A 676 0.32 8.52 -34.84
C PRO A 676 0.73 7.25 -35.57
N THR A 677 1.95 7.25 -36.08
CA THR A 677 2.63 6.09 -36.66
C THR A 677 3.85 5.78 -35.83
N TYR A 678 3.96 4.55 -35.37
CA TYR A 678 5.04 4.10 -34.53
C TYR A 678 6.02 3.23 -35.31
N GLY A 679 7.28 3.27 -34.91
CA GLY A 679 8.32 2.35 -35.36
C GLY A 679 8.22 0.98 -34.68
N THR A 680 9.21 0.14 -34.95
CA THR A 680 9.28 -1.16 -34.23
C THR A 680 9.61 -0.93 -32.77
N ALA A 681 8.88 -1.57 -31.86
CA ALA A 681 9.20 -1.56 -30.45
C ALA A 681 10.60 -2.13 -30.18
N ALA A 682 11.39 -1.45 -29.41
CA ALA A 682 12.76 -1.81 -29.06
C ALA A 682 13.10 -1.43 -27.63
N GLY A 683 13.97 -2.23 -27.02
CA GLY A 683 14.47 -1.93 -25.68
C GLY A 683 15.28 -0.63 -25.66
N GLN A 684 14.99 0.22 -24.70
CA GLN A 684 15.73 1.43 -24.39
C GLN A 684 16.34 1.29 -23.00
N THR A 685 17.56 1.78 -22.84
CA THR A 685 18.26 1.74 -21.55
C THR A 685 18.83 3.12 -21.25
N THR A 686 18.63 3.58 -20.03
CA THR A 686 19.15 4.86 -19.53
C THR A 686 19.97 4.62 -18.26
N THR A 687 21.04 5.37 -18.08
CA THR A 687 21.87 5.32 -16.87
C THR A 687 21.90 6.67 -16.17
N ASN A 688 21.79 6.65 -14.87
CA ASN A 688 21.92 7.83 -14.01
C ASN A 688 22.80 7.50 -12.79
N SER A 689 23.50 8.47 -12.23
CA SER A 689 24.26 8.26 -10.99
C SER A 689 24.40 9.53 -10.20
N TYR A 690 24.33 9.39 -8.89
CA TYR A 690 24.47 10.50 -7.94
C TYR A 690 25.11 10.00 -6.64
N GLY A 691 25.46 10.94 -5.74
CA GLY A 691 26.00 10.57 -4.45
C GLY A 691 25.93 11.72 -3.45
N TYR A 692 25.61 11.39 -2.20
CA TYR A 692 25.37 12.33 -1.12
C TYR A 692 26.10 11.94 0.14
N PHE A 693 26.57 12.97 0.88
CA PHE A 693 27.04 12.83 2.23
C PHE A 693 25.89 12.98 3.22
N LEU A 694 25.76 12.04 4.11
CA LEU A 694 24.71 11.95 5.13
C LEU A 694 25.39 12.03 6.52
N PRO A 695 25.51 13.23 7.11
CA PRO A 695 25.99 13.41 8.46
C PRO A 695 24.89 13.18 9.49
N SER A 696 25.24 12.71 10.69
CA SER A 696 24.40 12.66 11.89
C SER A 696 25.18 13.06 13.14
N LEU A 697 24.52 13.75 14.03
CA LEU A 697 25.01 14.08 15.38
C LEU A 697 23.92 13.77 16.40
N ASP A 698 24.17 12.80 17.26
CA ASP A 698 23.29 12.42 18.36
C ASP A 698 23.93 12.79 19.70
N LEU A 699 23.13 13.39 20.58
CA LEU A 699 23.54 13.78 21.93
C LEU A 699 22.50 13.28 22.94
N ASN A 700 22.94 12.52 23.94
CA ASN A 700 22.10 12.01 25.02
C ASN A 700 22.66 12.44 26.37
N PHE A 701 21.86 13.17 27.14
CA PHE A 701 22.27 13.69 28.42
C PHE A 701 21.32 13.26 29.54
N MET A 702 21.85 12.56 30.56
CA MET A 702 21.11 12.27 31.79
C MET A 702 21.08 13.54 32.66
N ALA A 703 20.09 14.41 32.42
CA ALA A 703 19.95 15.68 33.15
C ALA A 703 19.64 15.46 34.65
N LEU A 704 18.81 14.46 34.95
CA LEU A 704 18.57 13.90 36.30
C LEU A 704 18.84 12.40 36.25
N ASP A 705 18.78 11.70 37.37
CA ASP A 705 18.99 10.25 37.42
C ASP A 705 17.92 9.46 36.67
N ASP A 706 16.76 10.09 36.52
CA ASP A 706 15.57 9.56 35.87
C ASP A 706 15.08 10.37 34.65
N LEU A 707 15.80 11.47 34.29
CA LEU A 707 15.46 12.33 33.15
C LEU A 707 16.56 12.32 32.09
N LYS A 708 16.27 11.79 30.92
CA LYS A 708 17.15 11.80 29.76
C LYS A 708 16.69 12.86 28.76
N VAL A 709 17.60 13.65 28.25
CA VAL A 709 17.38 14.61 27.17
C VAL A 709 18.15 14.14 25.94
N ARG A 710 17.48 14.13 24.80
CA ARG A 710 18.06 13.75 23.49
C ARG A 710 18.04 14.92 22.53
N PHE A 711 19.05 14.98 21.70
CA PHE A 711 19.11 15.87 20.54
C PHE A 711 19.72 15.10 19.37
N ASP A 712 19.08 15.17 18.22
CA ASP A 712 19.58 14.68 16.93
C ASP A 712 19.58 15.80 15.89
N ALA A 713 20.58 15.78 15.02
CA ALA A 713 20.64 16.59 13.81
C ALA A 713 21.25 15.75 12.70
N SER A 714 20.44 15.41 11.70
CA SER A 714 20.84 14.45 10.67
C SER A 714 20.40 14.85 9.25
N ARG A 715 20.97 14.15 8.27
CA ARG A 715 20.53 14.19 6.88
C ARG A 715 20.28 12.77 6.39
N THR A 716 19.12 12.56 5.77
CA THR A 716 18.68 11.27 5.20
C THR A 716 18.32 11.40 3.73
N GLU A 717 18.24 10.27 3.04
CA GLU A 717 18.00 10.15 1.61
C GLU A 717 17.00 9.01 1.35
N THR A 718 15.98 9.25 0.48
CA THR A 718 15.07 8.22 -0.02
C THR A 718 15.07 8.21 -1.54
N GLN A 719 15.09 7.04 -2.13
CA GLN A 719 15.14 6.85 -3.60
C GLN A 719 13.80 7.25 -4.25
N PRO A 720 13.79 7.72 -5.51
CA PRO A 720 12.54 7.98 -6.23
C PRO A 720 11.74 6.68 -6.44
N PRO A 721 10.39 6.77 -6.55
CA PRO A 721 9.56 5.64 -6.95
C PRO A 721 10.01 5.02 -8.28
N ILE A 722 9.90 3.70 -8.40
CA ILE A 722 10.42 2.94 -9.54
C ILE A 722 9.73 3.35 -10.85
N ASN A 723 8.41 3.50 -10.81
CA ASN A 723 7.61 3.90 -11.96
C ASN A 723 7.94 5.30 -12.51
N TYR A 724 8.56 6.18 -11.70
CA TYR A 724 8.94 7.51 -12.18
C TYR A 724 10.28 7.52 -12.93
N ILE A 725 11.15 6.52 -12.68
CA ILE A 725 12.50 6.45 -13.25
C ILE A 725 12.64 5.47 -14.41
N THR A 726 11.66 4.60 -14.67
CA THR A 726 11.64 3.74 -15.87
C THR A 726 11.40 4.60 -17.11
N PRO A 727 12.25 4.51 -18.17
CA PRO A 727 12.05 5.32 -19.36
C PRO A 727 10.73 4.95 -20.05
N SER A 728 9.85 5.91 -20.23
CA SER A 728 8.61 5.73 -20.99
C SER A 728 8.24 7.01 -21.71
N ALA A 729 7.51 6.89 -22.81
CA ALA A 729 6.96 8.01 -23.55
C ALA A 729 5.65 7.58 -24.19
N THR A 730 4.55 8.09 -23.69
CA THR A 730 3.20 7.80 -24.18
C THR A 730 2.60 9.04 -24.82
N ILE A 731 2.05 8.90 -26.03
CA ILE A 731 1.28 9.97 -26.68
C ILE A 731 -0.15 9.90 -26.11
N SER A 732 -0.52 10.91 -25.34
CA SER A 732 -1.82 10.97 -24.64
C SER A 732 -2.89 11.71 -25.41
N GLY A 733 -2.52 12.52 -26.41
CA GLY A 733 -3.49 13.21 -27.28
C GLY A 733 -2.90 13.66 -28.60
N THR A 734 -3.69 13.56 -29.64
CA THR A 734 -3.28 13.84 -31.02
C THR A 734 -4.26 14.76 -31.76
N ARG A 735 -5.00 15.62 -31.04
CA ARG A 735 -5.83 16.63 -31.70
C ARG A 735 -4.98 17.69 -32.40
N VAL A 736 -5.40 18.11 -33.58
CA VAL A 736 -4.77 19.19 -34.34
C VAL A 736 -4.59 20.44 -33.48
N GLY A 737 -3.34 20.87 -33.31
CA GLY A 737 -2.98 22.01 -32.47
C GLY A 737 -3.00 21.74 -30.95
N GLN A 738 -3.23 20.49 -30.51
CA GLN A 738 -3.26 20.07 -29.12
C GLN A 738 -2.59 18.69 -28.96
N LEU A 739 -1.34 18.60 -29.39
CA LEU A 739 -0.56 17.37 -29.19
C LEU A 739 -0.10 17.27 -27.75
N THR A 740 -0.38 16.15 -27.09
CA THR A 740 0.01 15.90 -25.71
C THR A 740 0.73 14.57 -25.54
N ALA A 741 1.65 14.52 -24.57
CA ALA A 741 2.41 13.33 -24.22
C ALA A 741 2.58 13.24 -22.70
N SER A 742 2.96 12.07 -22.23
CA SER A 742 3.38 11.82 -20.86
C SER A 742 4.67 11.01 -20.85
N THR A 743 5.66 11.46 -20.09
CA THR A 743 6.96 10.79 -19.99
C THR A 743 7.39 10.61 -18.54
N ASN A 744 8.10 9.52 -18.27
CA ASN A 744 8.82 9.33 -17.02
C ASN A 744 10.23 9.88 -17.12
N ASN A 745 10.89 10.12 -15.96
CA ASN A 745 12.21 10.74 -15.93
C ASN A 745 13.27 9.85 -15.27
N PRO A 746 14.08 9.12 -16.03
CA PRO A 746 15.18 8.31 -15.49
C PRO A 746 16.27 9.11 -14.77
N TYR A 747 16.27 10.42 -14.90
CA TYR A 747 17.28 11.32 -14.30
C TYR A 747 16.82 11.94 -12.98
N LEU A 748 15.70 11.49 -12.41
CA LEU A 748 15.28 11.95 -11.09
C LEU A 748 16.36 11.70 -10.04
N LEU A 749 16.50 12.67 -9.15
CA LEU A 749 17.38 12.62 -7.99
C LEU A 749 16.56 12.19 -6.77
N PRO A 750 17.19 11.56 -5.77
CA PRO A 750 16.50 11.14 -4.56
C PRO A 750 15.96 12.32 -3.76
N TYR A 751 14.98 12.07 -2.93
CA TYR A 751 14.56 13.01 -1.90
C TYR A 751 15.67 13.17 -0.87
N LEU A 752 15.82 14.36 -0.33
CA LEU A 752 16.80 14.67 0.72
C LEU A 752 16.11 15.37 1.88
N SER A 753 16.29 14.87 3.08
CA SER A 753 15.76 15.51 4.29
C SER A 753 16.88 15.96 5.23
N ASN A 754 16.75 17.18 5.75
CA ASN A 754 17.53 17.65 6.90
C ASN A 754 16.61 17.61 8.12
N ASN A 755 17.02 16.87 9.14
CA ASN A 755 16.22 16.52 10.29
C ASN A 755 16.78 17.15 11.56
N LEU A 756 15.91 17.53 12.49
CA LEU A 756 16.23 17.94 13.86
C LEU A 756 15.22 17.32 14.81
N ASP A 757 15.69 16.68 15.86
CA ASP A 757 14.91 16.08 16.93
C ASP A 757 15.39 16.59 18.29
N LEU A 758 14.45 16.88 19.19
CA LEU A 758 14.72 17.28 20.58
C LEU A 758 13.70 16.64 21.50
N GLY A 759 14.16 15.70 22.33
CA GLY A 759 13.31 14.92 23.21
C GLY A 759 13.69 15.00 24.68
N ALA A 760 12.71 14.71 25.53
CA ALA A 760 12.90 14.52 26.96
C ALA A 760 12.11 13.30 27.44
N GLU A 761 12.77 12.39 28.14
CA GLU A 761 12.24 11.11 28.62
C GLU A 761 12.41 11.02 30.14
N TRP A 762 11.31 10.90 30.86
CA TRP A 762 11.29 10.82 32.31
C TRP A 762 10.91 9.42 32.81
N TYR A 763 11.89 8.67 33.29
CA TYR A 763 11.80 7.29 33.78
C TYR A 763 11.56 7.22 35.28
N TYR A 764 10.40 7.60 35.76
CA TYR A 764 10.10 7.84 37.17
C TYR A 764 9.82 6.58 38.00
N SER A 765 9.58 5.43 37.38
CA SER A 765 9.49 4.12 38.05
C SER A 765 9.70 2.96 37.07
N GLN A 766 9.93 1.75 37.61
CA GLN A 766 10.14 0.57 36.79
C GLN A 766 8.96 0.34 35.85
N GLY A 767 9.25 0.15 34.55
CA GLY A 767 8.25 -0.03 33.51
C GLY A 767 7.34 1.18 33.24
N SER A 768 7.64 2.36 33.87
CA SER A 768 6.79 3.56 33.72
C SER A 768 7.63 4.77 33.31
N TYR A 769 7.19 5.48 32.31
CA TYR A 769 7.85 6.69 31.81
C TYR A 769 6.86 7.64 31.12
N ALA A 770 7.30 8.88 30.95
CA ALA A 770 6.65 9.85 30.10
C ALA A 770 7.70 10.49 29.20
N ALA A 771 7.36 10.70 27.94
CA ALA A 771 8.26 11.30 26.95
C ALA A 771 7.55 12.37 26.13
N VAL A 772 8.32 13.36 25.71
CA VAL A 772 7.96 14.34 24.67
C VAL A 772 9.12 14.43 23.71
N ASP A 773 8.83 14.35 22.43
CA ASP A 773 9.78 14.53 21.35
C ASP A 773 9.24 15.50 20.31
N GLY A 774 9.97 16.58 20.05
CA GLY A 774 9.66 17.54 18.98
C GLY A 774 10.60 17.31 17.81
N TYR A 775 10.04 17.23 16.61
CA TYR A 775 10.82 16.97 15.40
C TYR A 775 10.54 18.02 14.30
N PHE A 776 11.54 18.22 13.45
CA PHE A 776 11.45 19.06 12.26
C PHE A 776 12.20 18.37 11.10
N LYS A 777 11.55 18.29 9.93
CA LYS A 777 12.12 17.73 8.70
C LYS A 777 11.97 18.76 7.57
N HIS A 778 13.06 19.09 6.90
CA HIS A 778 13.05 19.86 5.67
C HIS A 778 13.39 18.93 4.50
N VAL A 779 12.38 18.53 3.76
CA VAL A 779 12.50 17.60 2.63
C VAL A 779 12.52 18.37 1.33
N SER A 780 13.47 18.06 0.46
CA SER A 780 13.68 18.70 -0.84
C SER A 780 13.74 17.67 -1.96
N GLN A 781 13.63 18.15 -3.20
CA GLN A 781 13.69 17.37 -4.43
C GLN A 781 12.48 16.42 -4.62
N PHE A 782 11.28 16.80 -4.13
CA PHE A 782 10.07 16.05 -4.44
C PHE A 782 9.88 15.96 -5.96
N PRO A 783 9.67 14.76 -6.55
CA PRO A 783 9.16 14.65 -7.90
C PRO A 783 7.78 15.32 -8.01
N GLU A 784 7.64 16.24 -8.93
CA GLU A 784 6.40 16.92 -9.23
C GLU A 784 6.09 16.80 -10.71
N LEU A 785 4.84 16.52 -11.05
CA LEU A 785 4.40 16.45 -12.43
C LEU A 785 4.36 17.87 -13.02
N GLN A 786 5.24 18.15 -13.95
CA GLN A 786 5.37 19.45 -14.60
C GLN A 786 5.10 19.37 -16.10
N THR A 787 4.64 20.48 -16.67
CA THR A 787 4.43 20.59 -18.11
C THR A 787 5.73 20.99 -18.78
N THR A 788 6.18 20.16 -19.72
CA THR A 788 7.37 20.37 -20.56
C THR A 788 7.00 20.31 -22.03
N HIS A 789 7.99 20.25 -22.92
CA HIS A 789 7.79 20.10 -24.36
C HIS A 789 8.63 18.94 -24.89
N LEU A 790 7.96 17.97 -25.50
CA LEU A 790 8.58 16.80 -26.11
C LEU A 790 8.51 16.91 -27.64
N SER A 791 9.57 16.52 -28.34
CA SER A 791 9.58 16.37 -29.80
C SER A 791 10.36 15.12 -30.20
N PHE A 792 9.91 14.47 -31.26
CA PHE A 792 10.57 13.28 -31.78
C PHE A 792 11.32 13.65 -33.05
N PRO A 793 12.60 13.25 -33.21
CA PRO A 793 13.41 13.58 -34.36
C PRO A 793 12.75 13.17 -35.70
N GLY A 794 12.52 14.13 -36.60
CA GLY A 794 11.95 13.88 -37.91
C GLY A 794 10.41 13.74 -37.97
N VAL A 795 9.73 13.81 -36.84
CA VAL A 795 8.26 13.80 -36.82
C VAL A 795 7.73 15.19 -37.10
N THR A 796 6.97 15.33 -38.17
CA THR A 796 6.37 16.58 -38.58
C THR A 796 4.89 16.57 -38.24
N ASP A 797 4.41 17.66 -37.67
CA ASP A 797 2.98 17.92 -37.50
C ASP A 797 2.37 18.22 -38.88
N PRO A 798 1.47 17.36 -39.35
CA PRO A 798 0.91 17.48 -40.71
C PRO A 798 -0.01 18.71 -40.86
N SER A 799 -0.51 19.27 -39.78
CA SER A 799 -1.38 20.46 -39.77
C SER A 799 -0.60 21.75 -39.97
N THR A 800 0.65 21.81 -39.50
CA THR A 800 1.49 23.01 -39.53
C THR A 800 2.66 22.88 -40.50
N GLY A 801 3.08 21.66 -40.86
CA GLY A 801 4.28 21.34 -41.65
C GLY A 801 5.61 21.55 -40.91
N ASN A 802 5.56 21.84 -39.59
CA ASN A 802 6.74 22.02 -38.74
C ASN A 802 7.03 20.75 -37.91
N LEU A 803 8.17 20.75 -37.22
CA LEU A 803 8.45 19.69 -36.23
C LEU A 803 7.30 19.60 -35.25
N ALA A 804 6.79 18.38 -35.00
CA ALA A 804 5.74 18.17 -34.00
C ALA A 804 6.28 18.42 -32.58
N VAL A 805 5.61 19.27 -31.83
CA VAL A 805 5.92 19.59 -30.45
C VAL A 805 4.70 19.21 -29.60
N PHE A 806 4.92 18.30 -28.67
CA PHE A 806 3.90 17.84 -27.73
C PHE A 806 4.01 18.64 -26.44
N THR A 807 2.87 19.02 -25.88
CA THR A 807 2.81 19.43 -24.48
C THR A 807 2.98 18.15 -23.64
N ASP A 808 4.07 18.03 -22.95
CA ASP A 808 4.45 16.82 -22.21
C ASP A 808 4.27 17.03 -20.71
N THR A 809 3.77 16.01 -20.05
CA THR A 809 3.75 15.93 -18.58
C THR A 809 4.84 14.98 -18.13
N GLU A 810 5.79 15.50 -17.36
CA GLU A 810 6.98 14.78 -16.91
C GLU A 810 7.23 15.03 -15.42
N TYR A 811 7.69 13.99 -14.71
CA TYR A 811 8.14 14.15 -13.32
C TYR A 811 9.52 14.83 -13.27
N LEU A 812 9.60 15.98 -12.60
CA LEU A 812 10.84 16.70 -12.36
C LEU A 812 11.05 16.91 -10.88
N ASN A 813 12.34 16.93 -10.42
CA ASN A 813 12.64 17.33 -9.06
C ASN A 813 12.21 18.77 -8.85
N GLY A 814 11.33 19.01 -7.92
CA GLY A 814 10.60 20.26 -7.75
C GLY A 814 10.62 20.79 -6.32
N PRO A 815 9.48 20.98 -5.68
CA PRO A 815 9.34 21.74 -4.46
C PRO A 815 10.02 21.09 -3.26
N SER A 816 10.08 21.85 -2.16
CA SER A 816 10.44 21.37 -0.84
C SER A 816 9.26 21.51 0.10
N ALA A 817 9.19 20.62 1.09
CA ALA A 817 8.22 20.67 2.18
C ALA A 817 8.92 20.69 3.53
N ASN A 818 8.27 21.35 4.50
CA ASN A 818 8.64 21.24 5.90
C ASN A 818 7.56 20.42 6.61
N VAL A 819 8.00 19.51 7.46
CA VAL A 819 7.12 18.77 8.38
C VAL A 819 7.67 18.99 9.77
N ASP A 820 6.82 19.39 10.68
CA ASP A 820 7.14 19.56 12.09
C ASP A 820 6.05 18.95 12.97
N GLY A 821 6.42 18.46 14.14
CA GLY A 821 5.46 17.87 15.04
C GLY A 821 6.00 17.60 16.44
N VAL A 822 5.09 17.09 17.27
CA VAL A 822 5.37 16.70 18.65
C VAL A 822 4.76 15.34 18.92
N GLU A 823 5.59 14.41 19.35
CA GLU A 823 5.19 13.10 19.86
C GLU A 823 5.12 13.13 21.39
N LEU A 824 4.09 12.51 21.93
CA LEU A 824 3.87 12.36 23.38
C LEU A 824 3.69 10.88 23.67
N THR A 825 4.35 10.39 24.73
CA THR A 825 4.17 9.03 25.23
C THR A 825 4.01 9.04 26.73
N TRP A 826 3.07 8.25 27.23
CA TRP A 826 2.90 8.01 28.65
C TRP A 826 2.57 6.54 28.91
N GLN A 827 3.53 5.81 29.48
CA GLN A 827 3.39 4.42 29.92
C GLN A 827 3.39 4.35 31.45
N GLN A 828 2.39 3.68 32.02
CA GLN A 828 2.24 3.59 33.46
C GLN A 828 1.90 2.18 33.90
N MET A 829 2.75 1.60 34.74
CA MET A 829 2.41 0.39 35.48
C MET A 829 1.62 0.76 36.73
N LEU A 830 0.46 0.15 36.91
CA LEU A 830 -0.44 0.37 38.03
C LEU A 830 -0.40 -0.82 39.02
N PRO A 831 -0.84 -0.64 40.29
CA PRO A 831 -1.00 -1.75 41.22
C PRO A 831 -1.99 -2.81 40.74
N LEU A 832 -1.93 -4.00 41.32
CA LEU A 832 -2.84 -5.13 41.07
C LEU A 832 -2.80 -5.70 39.65
N GLY A 833 -1.74 -5.45 38.90
CA GLY A 833 -1.58 -6.00 37.57
C GLY A 833 -2.11 -5.12 36.42
N PHE A 834 -2.68 -3.96 36.68
CA PHE A 834 -3.14 -3.02 35.66
C PHE A 834 -1.98 -2.18 35.09
N GLY A 835 -2.21 -1.63 33.92
CA GLY A 835 -1.35 -0.63 33.31
C GLY A 835 -1.97 -0.03 32.06
N TYR A 836 -1.35 1.04 31.55
CA TYR A 836 -1.74 1.67 30.28
C TYR A 836 -0.56 2.29 29.56
N THR A 837 -0.71 2.43 28.25
CA THR A 837 0.15 3.23 27.38
C THR A 837 -0.71 4.18 26.58
N LEU A 838 -0.32 5.45 26.48
CA LEU A 838 -0.95 6.48 25.67
C LEU A 838 0.10 7.13 24.79
N ASN A 839 -0.16 7.21 23.51
CA ASN A 839 0.69 7.84 22.52
C ASN A 839 -0.13 8.87 21.74
N ALA A 840 0.47 10.00 21.40
CA ALA A 840 -0.13 10.99 20.52
C ALA A 840 0.94 11.61 19.62
N ASN A 841 0.60 11.86 18.39
CA ASN A 841 1.40 12.63 17.44
C ASN A 841 0.56 13.79 16.90
N VAL A 842 1.07 15.00 17.04
CA VAL A 842 0.47 16.21 16.48
C VAL A 842 1.47 16.80 15.50
N MET A 843 1.09 16.88 14.23
CA MET A 843 2.00 17.26 13.17
C MET A 843 1.39 18.27 12.21
N HIS A 844 2.26 18.98 11.51
CA HIS A 844 1.90 20.00 10.54
C HIS A 844 2.88 19.98 9.36
N SER A 845 2.38 20.31 8.16
CA SER A 845 3.20 20.59 6.97
C SER A 845 2.81 21.91 6.34
N ASN A 846 3.76 22.58 5.71
CA ASN A 846 3.51 23.75 4.88
C ASN A 846 3.03 23.39 3.46
N ALA A 847 3.08 22.11 3.08
CA ALA A 847 2.61 21.59 1.79
C ALA A 847 1.23 20.96 1.98
N THR A 848 0.18 21.78 1.94
CA THR A 848 -1.21 21.38 2.16
C THR A 848 -2.06 21.67 0.94
N PHE A 849 -3.05 20.81 0.68
CA PHE A 849 -4.02 20.99 -0.38
C PHE A 849 -4.99 22.16 -0.09
N ASN A 850 -5.29 22.95 -1.12
CA ASN A 850 -6.31 23.99 -1.06
C ASN A 850 -7.49 23.62 -1.97
N PRO A 851 -8.70 23.33 -1.45
CA PRO A 851 -9.84 22.87 -2.24
C PRO A 851 -10.38 23.92 -3.24
N TYR A 852 -10.00 25.19 -3.09
CA TYR A 852 -10.45 26.30 -3.96
C TYR A 852 -9.44 26.67 -5.05
N VAL A 853 -8.36 25.95 -5.19
CA VAL A 853 -7.42 26.08 -6.30
C VAL A 853 -7.68 24.93 -7.29
N TYR A 854 -7.99 25.28 -8.53
CA TYR A 854 -8.44 24.33 -9.56
C TYR A 854 -7.35 24.02 -10.60
N THR A 855 -6.12 24.08 -10.19
CA THR A 855 -4.94 23.72 -10.99
C THR A 855 -4.11 22.73 -10.20
N ASN A 856 -3.10 22.14 -10.84
CA ASN A 856 -2.17 21.24 -10.15
C ASN A 856 -1.59 21.92 -8.91
N GLN A 857 -1.53 21.19 -7.83
CA GLN A 857 -1.02 21.62 -6.53
C GLN A 857 0.02 20.60 -6.04
N PHE A 858 0.84 21.03 -5.11
CA PHE A 858 1.71 20.15 -4.34
C PHE A 858 1.18 20.05 -2.90
N ALA A 859 0.95 18.85 -2.43
CA ALA A 859 0.61 18.53 -1.05
C ALA A 859 1.35 17.27 -0.62
N LEU A 860 1.75 17.20 0.64
CA LEU A 860 2.47 16.06 1.19
C LEU A 860 1.47 15.02 1.70
N PRO A 861 1.54 13.75 1.21
CA PRO A 861 0.68 12.68 1.72
C PRO A 861 1.06 12.26 3.14
N GLY A 862 0.10 11.65 3.86
CA GLY A 862 0.34 11.03 5.16
C GLY A 862 0.39 11.99 6.36
N VAL A 863 0.27 13.29 6.15
CA VAL A 863 0.30 14.28 7.24
C VAL A 863 -1.04 14.30 7.97
N GLY A 864 -1.08 13.66 9.15
CA GLY A 864 -2.27 13.57 10.00
C GLY A 864 -1.93 13.32 11.47
N ASN A 865 -2.76 13.86 12.37
CA ASN A 865 -2.60 13.61 13.79
C ASN A 865 -3.03 12.18 14.13
N SER A 866 -2.41 11.57 15.14
CA SER A 866 -2.81 10.26 15.64
C SER A 866 -2.78 10.18 17.17
N VAL A 867 -3.65 9.34 17.73
CA VAL A 867 -3.70 9.05 19.18
C VAL A 867 -3.95 7.57 19.36
N ASN A 868 -3.05 6.89 20.05
CA ASN A 868 -3.16 5.46 20.33
C ASN A 868 -3.16 5.26 21.85
N GLY A 869 -4.05 4.43 22.34
CA GLY A 869 -4.16 4.12 23.75
C GLY A 869 -4.40 2.63 23.96
N GLN A 870 -3.68 2.05 24.90
CA GLN A 870 -3.97 0.70 25.37
C GLN A 870 -4.11 0.67 26.88
N PHE A 871 -5.08 -0.11 27.34
CA PHE A 871 -5.27 -0.44 28.75
C PHE A 871 -5.18 -1.95 28.92
N PHE A 872 -4.39 -2.41 29.87
CA PHE A 872 -4.15 -3.83 30.07
C PHE A 872 -4.22 -4.26 31.56
N TYR A 873 -4.47 -5.55 31.73
CA TYR A 873 -4.42 -6.26 33.00
C TYR A 873 -3.60 -7.54 32.84
N GLN A 874 -2.71 -7.81 33.79
CA GLN A 874 -1.91 -9.04 33.84
C GLN A 874 -1.73 -9.49 35.29
N ALA A 875 -2.36 -10.58 35.68
CA ALA A 875 -2.13 -11.25 36.97
C ALA A 875 -2.64 -12.69 36.95
N HIS A 876 -2.01 -13.57 37.73
CA HIS A 876 -2.46 -14.93 37.97
C HIS A 876 -2.61 -15.79 36.70
N GLY A 877 -1.73 -15.61 35.73
CA GLY A 877 -1.78 -16.31 34.45
C GLY A 877 -2.85 -15.80 33.48
N PHE A 878 -3.61 -14.76 33.85
CA PHE A 878 -4.59 -14.12 32.98
C PHE A 878 -4.03 -12.76 32.50
N GLN A 879 -4.18 -12.51 31.21
CA GLN A 879 -3.88 -11.24 30.58
C GLN A 879 -5.09 -10.78 29.76
N ALA A 880 -5.31 -9.48 29.71
CA ALA A 880 -6.30 -8.87 28.82
C ALA A 880 -5.85 -7.46 28.45
N ARG A 881 -6.17 -7.05 27.23
CA ARG A 881 -5.81 -5.74 26.67
C ARG A 881 -6.94 -5.22 25.80
N VAL A 882 -7.22 -3.93 25.89
CA VAL A 882 -8.02 -3.15 24.94
C VAL A 882 -7.11 -2.10 24.35
N ALA A 883 -7.07 -2.01 23.03
CA ALA A 883 -6.39 -0.95 22.29
C ALA A 883 -7.42 -0.06 21.57
N VAL A 884 -7.12 1.22 21.46
CA VAL A 884 -7.91 2.21 20.70
C VAL A 884 -6.95 3.02 19.88
N ASN A 885 -7.10 2.97 18.57
CA ASN A 885 -6.29 3.67 17.59
C ASN A 885 -7.16 4.70 16.87
N TRP A 886 -6.77 5.96 16.91
CA TRP A 886 -7.43 7.04 16.20
C TRP A 886 -6.43 7.77 15.31
N GLN A 887 -6.82 8.00 14.05
CA GLN A 887 -6.10 8.87 13.13
C GLN A 887 -7.03 9.93 12.53
N ALA A 888 -6.49 11.12 12.33
CA ALA A 888 -7.21 12.24 11.69
C ALA A 888 -7.27 12.03 10.18
N THR A 889 -8.16 12.78 9.52
CA THR A 889 -8.19 12.89 8.06
C THR A 889 -6.81 13.30 7.52
N GLN A 890 -6.35 12.59 6.47
CA GLN A 890 -5.06 12.84 5.83
C GLN A 890 -5.18 12.78 4.30
N PHE A 891 -4.38 13.60 3.64
CA PHE A 891 -4.22 13.53 2.19
C PHE A 891 -3.43 12.28 1.83
N LEU A 892 -3.92 11.49 0.84
CA LEU A 892 -3.24 10.27 0.36
C LEU A 892 -2.46 10.56 -0.93
N VAL A 893 -3.14 11.02 -1.97
CA VAL A 893 -2.57 11.14 -3.31
C VAL A 893 -3.34 12.16 -4.15
N PHE A 894 -2.69 12.71 -5.17
CA PHE A 894 -3.37 13.32 -6.31
C PHE A 894 -3.67 12.27 -7.37
N GLY A 895 -4.90 12.21 -7.78
CA GLY A 895 -5.47 11.24 -8.69
C GLY A 895 -6.57 10.45 -8.00
N GLN A 896 -7.50 10.00 -8.81
CA GLN A 896 -8.61 9.12 -8.43
C GLN A 896 -8.67 8.06 -9.53
N GLN A 897 -9.33 6.95 -9.29
CA GLN A 897 -9.34 5.81 -10.21
C GLN A 897 -9.81 6.22 -11.63
N GLN A 898 -10.84 7.04 -11.72
CA GLN A 898 -11.37 7.61 -12.95
C GLN A 898 -11.30 9.14 -12.86
N ASN A 899 -10.35 9.76 -13.51
CA ASN A 899 -10.16 11.21 -13.42
C ASN A 899 -9.82 11.82 -14.78
N GLY A 900 -10.84 12.16 -15.52
CA GLY A 900 -10.74 12.98 -16.72
C GLY A 900 -10.92 14.48 -16.49
N SER A 901 -10.75 14.97 -15.27
CA SER A 901 -11.07 16.33 -14.83
C SER A 901 -10.48 17.43 -15.72
N SER A 902 -11.32 18.32 -16.20
CA SER A 902 -10.92 19.54 -16.93
C SER A 902 -10.45 20.68 -16.00
N THR A 903 -10.56 20.52 -14.68
CA THR A 903 -10.22 21.53 -13.67
C THR A 903 -8.90 21.28 -12.97
N GLY A 904 -8.25 20.15 -13.20
CA GLY A 904 -6.97 19.74 -12.59
C GLY A 904 -7.04 18.31 -12.05
N THR A 905 -5.97 17.88 -11.39
CA THR A 905 -5.95 16.56 -10.75
C THR A 905 -6.70 16.61 -9.41
N GLU A 906 -7.68 15.75 -9.26
CA GLU A 906 -8.49 15.67 -8.03
C GLU A 906 -7.77 14.86 -6.95
N PRO A 907 -7.88 15.28 -5.66
CA PRO A 907 -7.23 14.62 -4.54
C PRO A 907 -8.04 13.45 -4.01
N THR A 908 -7.34 12.52 -3.34
CA THR A 908 -7.93 11.52 -2.48
C THR A 908 -7.47 11.74 -1.04
N PHE A 909 -8.42 11.76 -0.11
CA PHE A 909 -8.19 11.86 1.34
C PHE A 909 -8.72 10.61 2.03
N LEU A 910 -7.99 10.11 3.02
CA LEU A 910 -8.52 9.16 3.99
C LEU A 910 -9.23 9.91 5.11
N ASN A 911 -10.46 9.51 5.43
CA ASN A 911 -11.21 10.07 6.53
C ASN A 911 -10.62 9.71 7.90
N SER A 912 -10.95 10.51 8.91
CA SER A 912 -10.58 10.14 10.28
C SER A 912 -11.27 8.83 10.67
N THR A 913 -10.50 7.93 11.26
CA THR A 913 -11.00 6.64 11.74
C THR A 913 -10.63 6.38 13.19
N THR A 914 -11.40 5.53 13.84
CA THR A 914 -11.12 5.01 15.18
C THR A 914 -11.34 3.51 15.16
N GLU A 915 -10.35 2.73 15.54
CA GLU A 915 -10.43 1.28 15.64
C GLU A 915 -10.26 0.84 17.09
N VAL A 916 -10.99 -0.18 17.50
CA VAL A 916 -10.95 -0.73 18.86
C VAL A 916 -10.67 -2.22 18.78
N ASP A 917 -9.58 -2.66 19.43
CA ASP A 917 -9.16 -4.05 19.47
C ASP A 917 -9.19 -4.57 20.92
N PHE A 918 -9.39 -5.88 21.02
CA PHE A 918 -9.35 -6.60 22.29
C PHE A 918 -8.53 -7.88 22.15
N SER A 919 -7.64 -8.13 23.11
CA SER A 919 -6.99 -9.43 23.23
C SER A 919 -7.00 -9.92 24.68
N SER A 920 -7.05 -11.23 24.86
CA SER A 920 -6.95 -11.86 26.18
C SER A 920 -6.32 -13.24 26.08
N SER A 921 -5.58 -13.64 27.12
CA SER A 921 -5.01 -14.97 27.22
C SER A 921 -5.05 -15.50 28.65
N TYR A 922 -5.08 -16.84 28.76
CA TYR A 922 -5.03 -17.53 30.03
C TYR A 922 -4.08 -18.72 30.01
N GLU A 923 -3.06 -18.70 30.85
CA GLU A 923 -2.14 -19.81 31.06
C GLU A 923 -2.84 -20.92 31.85
N ILE A 924 -3.30 -21.97 31.15
CA ILE A 924 -3.90 -23.17 31.79
C ILE A 924 -2.87 -23.86 32.67
N ASN A 925 -1.63 -23.91 32.20
CA ASN A 925 -0.47 -24.45 32.90
C ASN A 925 0.82 -23.93 32.22
N ARG A 926 2.00 -24.27 32.78
CA ARG A 926 3.29 -23.81 32.24
C ARG A 926 3.58 -24.17 30.78
N TYR A 927 2.80 -25.06 30.18
CA TYR A 927 2.99 -25.54 28.80
C TYR A 927 1.90 -25.08 27.85
N MET A 928 0.80 -24.51 28.32
CA MET A 928 -0.39 -24.32 27.50
C MET A 928 -1.12 -23.04 27.87
N THR A 929 -1.34 -22.21 26.87
CA THR A 929 -2.09 -20.95 26.95
C THR A 929 -3.23 -20.97 25.93
N VAL A 930 -4.44 -20.59 26.31
CA VAL A 930 -5.53 -20.25 25.38
C VAL A 930 -5.58 -18.74 25.21
N PHE A 931 -5.98 -18.31 24.04
CA PHE A 931 -6.13 -16.89 23.75
C PHE A 931 -7.37 -16.60 22.91
N LEU A 932 -7.88 -15.39 23.04
CA LEU A 932 -8.96 -14.81 22.24
C LEU A 932 -8.54 -13.42 21.80
N GLU A 933 -8.69 -13.16 20.53
CA GLU A 933 -8.47 -11.85 19.92
C GLU A 933 -9.73 -11.41 19.20
N ALA A 934 -9.97 -10.10 19.18
CA ALA A 934 -11.07 -9.48 18.45
C ALA A 934 -10.57 -8.16 17.89
N LEU A 935 -10.47 -8.08 16.57
CA LEU A 935 -10.03 -6.89 15.84
C LEU A 935 -11.24 -6.12 15.32
N ASN A 936 -11.10 -4.84 15.25
CA ASN A 936 -12.15 -3.92 14.76
C ASN A 936 -13.50 -4.09 15.49
N LEU A 937 -13.50 -4.19 16.82
CA LEU A 937 -14.72 -4.44 17.63
C LEU A 937 -15.84 -3.44 17.40
N ASN A 938 -15.49 -2.21 17.00
CA ASN A 938 -16.46 -1.13 16.77
C ASN A 938 -16.94 -1.05 15.32
N ASP A 939 -16.51 -2.00 14.45
CA ASP A 939 -16.90 -2.06 13.05
C ASP A 939 -16.53 -0.76 12.30
N ALA A 940 -15.31 -0.33 12.44
CA ALA A 940 -14.79 0.84 11.75
C ALA A 940 -14.64 0.53 10.26
N GLU A 941 -15.09 1.45 9.45
CA GLU A 941 -15.00 1.38 7.99
C GLU A 941 -13.83 2.22 7.48
N TYR A 942 -13.24 1.82 6.37
CA TYR A 942 -12.27 2.61 5.63
C TYR A 942 -13.03 3.52 4.68
N VAL A 943 -12.88 4.84 4.83
CA VAL A 943 -13.63 5.81 4.04
C VAL A 943 -12.69 6.81 3.42
N THR A 944 -12.80 6.99 2.10
CA THR A 944 -12.07 8.03 1.38
C THR A 944 -13.00 9.09 0.80
N HIS A 945 -12.48 10.30 0.58
CA HIS A 945 -13.21 11.38 -0.06
C HIS A 945 -12.32 12.22 -0.99
N GLY A 946 -12.94 12.92 -1.90
CA GLY A 946 -12.29 13.79 -2.87
C GLY A 946 -11.95 15.20 -2.31
N ARG A 947 -12.12 16.22 -3.15
CA ARG A 947 -11.79 17.62 -2.86
C ARG A 947 -12.53 18.21 -1.65
N PHE A 948 -13.76 17.77 -1.41
CA PHE A 948 -14.62 18.20 -0.31
C PHE A 948 -15.12 16.98 0.45
N ASP A 949 -15.35 17.11 1.75
CA ASP A 949 -15.71 16.01 2.66
C ASP A 949 -16.97 15.23 2.24
N ASN A 950 -17.87 15.85 1.45
CA ASN A 950 -19.07 15.19 0.94
C ASN A 950 -18.88 14.50 -0.42
N GLN A 951 -17.65 14.48 -0.94
CA GLN A 951 -17.28 13.76 -2.15
C GLN A 951 -16.71 12.39 -1.79
N ILE A 952 -17.56 11.50 -1.30
CA ILE A 952 -17.17 10.14 -0.95
C ILE A 952 -16.61 9.45 -2.20
N LEU A 953 -15.44 8.82 -2.07
CA LEU A 953 -14.82 7.98 -3.09
C LEU A 953 -15.06 6.51 -2.80
N ASP A 954 -14.67 6.07 -1.60
CA ASP A 954 -14.84 4.68 -1.20
C ASP A 954 -15.38 4.58 0.21
N ILE A 955 -16.19 3.56 0.45
CA ILE A 955 -16.54 3.05 1.76
C ILE A 955 -16.28 1.56 1.71
N ILE A 956 -15.40 1.06 2.58
CA ILE A 956 -15.06 -0.36 2.68
C ILE A 956 -15.38 -0.83 4.09
N ASP A 957 -16.26 -1.81 4.20
CA ASP A 957 -16.65 -2.47 5.44
C ASP A 957 -15.99 -3.86 5.48
N TYR A 958 -14.92 -4.00 6.26
CA TYR A 958 -14.19 -5.26 6.48
C TYR A 958 -14.85 -6.17 7.52
N GLY A 959 -15.79 -5.62 8.29
CA GLY A 959 -16.37 -6.30 9.44
C GLY A 959 -15.39 -6.40 10.62
N ARG A 960 -15.70 -7.35 11.52
CA ARG A 960 -14.93 -7.67 12.74
C ARG A 960 -14.29 -9.03 12.59
N THR A 961 -13.07 -9.19 13.08
CA THR A 961 -12.40 -10.51 13.09
C THR A 961 -12.28 -11.03 14.51
N PHE A 962 -12.64 -12.29 14.72
CA PHE A 962 -12.53 -12.99 16.00
C PHE A 962 -11.63 -14.21 15.83
N THR A 963 -10.57 -14.28 16.64
CA THR A 963 -9.62 -15.39 16.65
C THR A 963 -9.62 -16.10 18.01
N LEU A 964 -9.74 -17.41 17.99
CA LEU A 964 -9.63 -18.26 19.20
C LEU A 964 -8.54 -19.30 18.97
N GLY A 965 -7.57 -19.36 19.89
CA GLY A 965 -6.44 -20.27 19.69
C GLY A 965 -5.84 -20.83 20.97
N VAL A 966 -4.87 -21.72 20.75
CA VAL A 966 -4.08 -22.39 21.78
C VAL A 966 -2.62 -22.32 21.40
N ARG A 967 -1.78 -21.87 22.34
CA ARG A 967 -0.32 -21.94 22.24
C ARG A 967 0.23 -22.97 23.20
N ALA A 968 1.17 -23.77 22.74
CA ALA A 968 1.90 -24.76 23.54
C ALA A 968 3.39 -24.44 23.52
N LYS A 969 4.08 -24.58 24.69
CA LYS A 969 5.53 -24.38 24.80
C LYS A 969 6.18 -25.43 25.68
N PHE A 970 7.38 -25.88 25.30
CA PHE A 970 8.12 -26.93 25.97
C PHE A 970 9.58 -26.56 26.21
#